data_d243cd55128af66c5bd48f11cdc642e7
#
_entry.id   d243cd55128af66c5bd48f11cdc642e7
#
_cell.length_a   1.000
_cell.length_b   1.000
_cell.length_c   1.000
_cell.angle_alpha   90.00
_cell.angle_beta   90.00
_cell.angle_gamma   90.00
#
_symmetry.space_group_name_H-M   'P 1'
#
loop_
_entity.id
_entity.type
_entity.pdbx_description
1 polymer ?
#
loop_
_entity_poly.entity_id
_entity_poly.type
_entity_poly.pdbx_seq_one_letter_code
_entity_poly.pdbx_strand_id
1 'polypeptide(L)'
;MAIGIDTGGTYTDGVLIDIDKKEMLKTAKTPTTHEDLRICIDRLLTDLHPNKGGNIALLSLSTTLATNACVEKKFRRCGLILFGSTDKDLQAYGRSVGLDTAPDTFFAKGGLDMSGNLCEEPDWPEFERHMMQWQKGFDCFAIVSKWGMKNTILEMTAKKILFDLCDKPIVCGCELSSELNYLCRAVNAYLNAQLSPVFAEFMDSVKQSLARRGMYPQICIVRGDGTVMSEEYARQKPVQTLLSGPAASVLGAVALLPAMQNAVVIDIGGTTSDVSIVENGAVRICETGARIDAFQTSTKAIDISTALLGGDTEIVADLKNGIHWGEGRVWPLSMMVGRYPAVKEYFAALDVDHGAHPMEDLVFYCLHKEPGAAAGSALNETEQGTIQLLKDCPQSLGALRKRFGHASVDLGLGYLETNGYVRKSALTPTDIMHVRGDFISGDRATAEKAVRFYADRCGCDGESFCAMIYEMIAQKLYKLAVKKLITAEPSLFAIADSAEIDRLLDFSAGKSNRYLHLKFNSDFSLVGIGAPAGIFIPRVADYFDVSCLVPPNAQVGNAVGAILGEILAKCEVEIRGSSQPYEVSCVSGEKIEVCTTLTDAEAVASKAARKGVLKEFYKRGGVHPVVTVEKKNLEAIPFVSSLQSVFCATARCSILDMIS
;
A
#
# COMPACT_ATOMS: atom_id res chain seq x y z
N MET A 1 -4.71 28.27 2.91
CA MET A 1 -5.50 27.02 2.70
C MET A 1 -4.57 25.88 2.35
N ALA A 2 -4.96 24.65 2.69
CA ALA A 2 -4.24 23.43 2.33
C ALA A 2 -5.18 22.41 1.68
N ILE A 3 -4.63 21.56 0.80
CA ILE A 3 -5.36 20.48 0.14
C ILE A 3 -4.72 19.15 0.51
N GLY A 4 -5.53 18.22 1.03
CA GLY A 4 -5.18 16.80 1.18
C GLY A 4 -5.78 15.99 0.06
N ILE A 5 -5.01 15.10 -0.55
CA ILE A 5 -5.47 14.18 -1.60
C ILE A 5 -5.04 12.77 -1.25
N ASP A 6 -5.97 11.82 -1.39
CA ASP A 6 -5.65 10.40 -1.45
C ASP A 6 -6.00 9.82 -2.81
N THR A 7 -5.02 9.25 -3.50
CA THR A 7 -5.22 8.58 -4.78
C THR A 7 -5.33 7.08 -4.54
N GLY A 8 -6.55 6.63 -4.28
CA GLY A 8 -6.87 5.21 -4.08
C GLY A 8 -7.06 4.43 -5.38
N GLY A 9 -7.25 3.12 -5.26
CA GLY A 9 -7.45 2.22 -6.40
C GLY A 9 -8.78 2.40 -7.13
N THR A 10 -9.84 2.89 -6.47
CA THR A 10 -11.17 3.07 -7.07
C THR A 10 -11.55 4.54 -7.18
N TYR A 11 -11.31 5.29 -6.13
CA TYR A 11 -11.62 6.72 -6.04
C TYR A 11 -10.39 7.51 -5.61
N THR A 12 -10.34 8.74 -6.06
CA THR A 12 -9.43 9.78 -5.59
C THR A 12 -10.24 10.73 -4.73
N ASP A 13 -9.85 10.84 -3.47
CA ASP A 13 -10.51 11.63 -2.44
C ASP A 13 -9.73 12.90 -2.17
N GLY A 14 -10.41 13.98 -1.83
CA GLY A 14 -9.77 15.25 -1.52
C GLY A 14 -10.51 16.08 -0.49
N VAL A 15 -9.74 16.84 0.28
CA VAL A 15 -10.22 17.79 1.26
C VAL A 15 -9.52 19.14 1.10
N LEU A 16 -10.29 20.22 1.28
CA LEU A 16 -9.77 21.58 1.40
C LEU A 16 -9.92 22.02 2.86
N ILE A 17 -8.82 22.47 3.45
CA ILE A 17 -8.75 22.87 4.88
C ILE A 17 -8.31 24.33 5.00
N ASP A 18 -9.00 25.06 5.86
CA ASP A 18 -8.51 26.34 6.39
C ASP A 18 -7.45 26.05 7.47
N ILE A 19 -6.19 26.46 7.21
CA ILE A 19 -5.06 26.16 8.10
C ILE A 19 -5.18 26.90 9.43
N ASP A 20 -5.60 28.16 9.39
CA ASP A 20 -5.66 29.04 10.56
C ASP A 20 -6.76 28.59 11.53
N LYS A 21 -7.91 28.18 10.98
CA LYS A 21 -9.06 27.71 11.76
C LYS A 21 -9.03 26.22 12.07
N LYS A 22 -8.20 25.45 11.35
CA LYS A 22 -8.18 23.97 11.35
C LYS A 22 -9.54 23.36 11.01
N GLU A 23 -10.28 24.01 10.13
CA GLU A 23 -11.62 23.60 9.70
C GLU A 23 -11.61 23.03 8.28
N MET A 24 -12.36 21.95 8.08
CA MET A 24 -12.60 21.37 6.76
C MET A 24 -13.64 22.23 6.02
N LEU A 25 -13.21 22.87 4.93
CA LEU A 25 -14.05 23.74 4.13
C LEU A 25 -14.86 22.99 3.07
N LYS A 26 -14.24 21.98 2.46
CA LYS A 26 -14.86 21.24 1.35
C LYS A 26 -14.24 19.85 1.21
N THR A 27 -15.05 18.90 0.75
CA THR A 27 -14.62 17.57 0.34
C THR A 27 -15.00 17.32 -1.10
N ALA A 28 -14.24 16.49 -1.80
CA ALA A 28 -14.55 16.03 -3.14
C ALA A 28 -14.10 14.58 -3.32
N LYS A 29 -14.78 13.86 -4.22
CA LYS A 29 -14.49 12.46 -4.54
C LYS A 29 -14.70 12.24 -6.03
N THR A 30 -13.72 11.65 -6.72
CA THR A 30 -13.80 11.35 -8.14
C THR A 30 -13.29 9.94 -8.43
N PRO A 31 -13.83 9.22 -9.43
CA PRO A 31 -13.26 7.94 -9.84
C PRO A 31 -11.80 8.08 -10.26
N THR A 32 -10.94 7.17 -9.81
CA THR A 32 -9.52 7.15 -10.20
C THR A 32 -9.37 6.73 -11.66
N THR A 33 -8.61 7.50 -12.44
CA THR A 33 -8.28 7.22 -13.84
C THR A 33 -6.89 6.62 -13.92
N HIS A 34 -6.80 5.28 -13.98
CA HIS A 34 -5.52 4.56 -13.93
C HIS A 34 -4.64 4.79 -15.16
N GLU A 35 -5.23 5.09 -16.32
CA GLU A 35 -4.53 5.38 -17.56
C GLU A 35 -3.80 6.72 -17.51
N ASP A 36 -4.39 7.68 -16.81
CA ASP A 36 -3.85 9.02 -16.63
C ASP A 36 -4.40 9.65 -15.36
N LEU A 37 -3.63 9.58 -14.28
CA LEU A 37 -3.99 10.14 -12.97
C LEU A 37 -4.20 11.67 -13.01
N ARG A 38 -3.70 12.37 -14.05
CA ARG A 38 -3.94 13.80 -14.21
C ARG A 38 -5.42 14.12 -14.33
N ILE A 39 -6.19 13.26 -14.99
CA ILE A 39 -7.62 13.48 -15.24
C ILE A 39 -8.41 13.51 -13.92
N CYS A 40 -8.19 12.52 -13.02
CA CYS A 40 -8.89 12.50 -11.73
C CYS A 40 -8.38 13.62 -10.81
N ILE A 41 -7.08 13.93 -10.81
CA ILE A 41 -6.53 15.05 -10.02
C ILE A 41 -7.08 16.39 -10.52
N ASP A 42 -7.13 16.63 -11.82
CA ASP A 42 -7.68 17.87 -12.39
C ASP A 42 -9.17 18.05 -12.04
N ARG A 43 -9.96 16.97 -12.11
CA ARG A 43 -11.37 16.99 -11.70
C ARG A 43 -11.50 17.31 -10.21
N LEU A 44 -10.75 16.59 -9.38
CA LEU A 44 -10.75 16.77 -7.93
C LEU A 44 -10.39 18.21 -7.52
N LEU A 45 -9.31 18.76 -8.11
CA LEU A 45 -8.88 20.14 -7.86
C LEU A 45 -9.93 21.16 -8.31
N THR A 46 -10.66 20.88 -9.42
CA THR A 46 -11.76 21.73 -9.88
C THR A 46 -12.91 21.72 -8.87
N ASP A 47 -13.25 20.53 -8.39
CA ASP A 47 -14.35 20.37 -7.42
C ASP A 47 -14.00 20.99 -6.07
N LEU A 48 -12.76 20.84 -5.59
CA LEU A 48 -12.31 21.41 -4.31
C LEU A 48 -12.16 22.93 -4.37
N HIS A 49 -11.56 23.46 -5.43
CA HIS A 49 -11.21 24.87 -5.56
C HIS A 49 -11.54 25.43 -6.95
N PRO A 50 -12.81 25.70 -7.23
CA PRO A 50 -13.27 26.14 -8.57
C PRO A 50 -12.76 27.54 -8.95
N ASN A 51 -12.42 28.40 -7.99
CA ASN A 51 -11.95 29.76 -8.24
C ASN A 51 -10.43 29.79 -8.46
N LYS A 52 -9.99 30.17 -9.65
CA LYS A 52 -8.57 30.43 -9.94
C LYS A 52 -8.10 31.63 -9.09
N GLY A 53 -7.10 31.42 -8.21
CA GLY A 53 -6.45 32.52 -7.50
C GLY A 53 -6.50 32.48 -5.97
N GLY A 54 -7.03 31.43 -5.35
CA GLY A 54 -6.87 31.23 -3.89
C GLY A 54 -5.46 30.78 -3.55
N ASN A 55 -4.90 31.31 -2.44
CA ASN A 55 -3.57 30.92 -1.99
C ASN A 55 -3.60 29.53 -1.33
N ILE A 56 -3.33 28.50 -2.11
CA ILE A 56 -3.08 27.16 -1.58
C ILE A 56 -1.60 27.09 -1.22
N ALA A 57 -1.30 27.06 0.07
CA ALA A 57 0.05 27.05 0.58
C ALA A 57 0.65 25.64 0.64
N LEU A 58 -0.19 24.61 0.85
CA LEU A 58 0.23 23.22 1.01
C LEU A 58 -0.67 22.28 0.23
N LEU A 59 -0.06 21.31 -0.43
CA LEU A 59 -0.70 20.11 -0.98
C LEU A 59 -0.02 18.89 -0.37
N SER A 60 -0.79 18.02 0.29
CA SER A 60 -0.29 16.74 0.80
C SER A 60 -0.98 15.59 0.12
N LEU A 61 -0.20 14.59 -0.31
CA LEU A 61 -0.65 13.47 -1.13
C LEU A 61 -0.37 12.14 -0.44
N SER A 62 -1.38 11.27 -0.36
CA SER A 62 -1.19 9.82 -0.26
C SER A 62 -1.53 9.14 -1.58
N THR A 63 -0.89 8.02 -1.86
CA THR A 63 -1.08 7.32 -3.14
C THR A 63 -0.81 5.83 -3.03
N THR A 64 -1.65 5.04 -3.66
CA THR A 64 -1.44 3.59 -3.81
C THR A 64 -0.53 3.24 -5.00
N LEU A 65 0.05 4.24 -5.69
CA LEU A 65 0.85 4.06 -6.91
C LEU A 65 1.99 3.04 -6.72
N ALA A 66 2.81 3.21 -5.67
CA ALA A 66 3.94 2.33 -5.39
C ALA A 66 3.47 0.91 -5.01
N THR A 67 2.45 0.80 -4.18
CA THR A 67 1.88 -0.49 -3.77
C THR A 67 1.27 -1.23 -4.95
N ASN A 68 0.49 -0.53 -5.79
CA ASN A 68 -0.13 -1.12 -6.98
C ASN A 68 0.93 -1.57 -8.00
N ALA A 69 1.99 -0.78 -8.23
CA ALA A 69 3.08 -1.17 -9.12
C ALA A 69 3.75 -2.48 -8.65
N CYS A 70 3.91 -2.66 -7.34
CA CYS A 70 4.45 -3.89 -6.77
C CYS A 70 3.50 -5.09 -6.96
N VAL A 71 2.21 -4.93 -6.65
CA VAL A 71 1.20 -6.00 -6.73
C VAL A 71 0.92 -6.40 -8.18
N GLU A 72 0.81 -5.42 -9.08
CA GLU A 72 0.54 -5.66 -10.50
C GLU A 72 1.78 -6.10 -11.28
N LYS A 73 2.97 -6.14 -10.64
CA LYS A 73 4.26 -6.49 -11.25
C LYS A 73 4.57 -5.68 -12.52
N LYS A 74 4.06 -4.46 -12.59
CA LYS A 74 4.32 -3.51 -13.69
C LYS A 74 5.66 -2.81 -13.50
N PHE A 75 6.71 -3.60 -13.49
CA PHE A 75 8.05 -3.13 -13.20
C PHE A 75 8.87 -2.88 -14.47
N ARG A 76 9.76 -1.90 -14.38
CA ARG A 76 10.87 -1.73 -15.32
C ARG A 76 11.89 -2.84 -15.09
N ARG A 77 12.61 -3.22 -16.13
CA ARG A 77 13.66 -4.25 -15.98
C ARG A 77 14.83 -3.70 -15.18
N CYS A 78 15.06 -4.27 -14.00
CA CYS A 78 16.08 -3.81 -13.05
C CYS A 78 17.21 -4.83 -12.91
N GLY A 79 18.46 -4.38 -13.11
CA GLY A 79 19.65 -5.16 -12.81
C GLY A 79 20.01 -5.06 -11.33
N LEU A 80 20.10 -6.20 -10.63
CA LEU A 80 20.52 -6.27 -9.23
C LEU A 80 22.00 -6.64 -9.14
N ILE A 81 22.81 -5.81 -8.48
CA ILE A 81 24.24 -6.03 -8.26
C ILE A 81 24.48 -6.29 -6.78
N LEU A 82 25.05 -7.44 -6.46
CA LEU A 82 25.33 -7.86 -5.09
C LEU A 82 26.83 -8.07 -4.87
N PHE A 83 27.39 -7.43 -3.82
CA PHE A 83 28.75 -7.64 -3.34
C PHE A 83 28.74 -8.49 -2.06
N GLY A 84 29.70 -9.39 -1.92
CA GLY A 84 29.84 -10.26 -0.74
C GLY A 84 28.71 -11.29 -0.59
N SER A 85 28.03 -11.62 -1.69
CA SER A 85 26.95 -12.59 -1.78
C SER A 85 27.17 -13.53 -2.97
N THR A 86 26.53 -14.68 -2.95
CA THR A 86 26.61 -15.70 -3.99
C THR A 86 25.22 -16.11 -4.47
N ASP A 87 25.16 -16.78 -5.62
CA ASP A 87 23.92 -17.40 -6.10
C ASP A 87 23.32 -18.39 -5.08
N LYS A 88 24.18 -19.12 -4.36
CA LYS A 88 23.74 -20.04 -3.29
C LYS A 88 23.07 -19.32 -2.13
N ASP A 89 23.56 -18.13 -1.74
CA ASP A 89 22.95 -17.32 -0.70
C ASP A 89 21.56 -16.83 -1.13
N LEU A 90 21.43 -16.40 -2.39
CA LEU A 90 20.15 -15.96 -2.94
C LEU A 90 19.15 -17.12 -3.04
N GLN A 91 19.56 -18.28 -3.51
CA GLN A 91 18.74 -19.50 -3.56
C GLN A 91 18.28 -19.95 -2.16
N ALA A 92 19.16 -19.86 -1.15
CA ALA A 92 18.85 -20.30 0.21
C ALA A 92 17.93 -19.31 0.96
N TYR A 93 18.13 -18.02 0.80
CA TYR A 93 17.49 -16.99 1.64
C TYR A 93 16.65 -15.97 0.86
N GLY A 94 16.86 -15.85 -0.46
CA GLY A 94 16.17 -14.87 -1.29
C GLY A 94 14.66 -15.05 -1.33
N ARG A 95 14.20 -16.32 -1.33
CA ARG A 95 12.76 -16.64 -1.33
C ARG A 95 12.02 -16.06 -0.11
N SER A 96 12.65 -16.02 1.04
CA SER A 96 12.04 -15.48 2.26
C SER A 96 11.73 -13.98 2.18
N VAL A 97 12.43 -13.27 1.27
CA VAL A 97 12.27 -11.82 1.04
C VAL A 97 11.71 -11.49 -0.36
N GLY A 98 11.38 -12.50 -1.18
CA GLY A 98 10.80 -12.31 -2.52
C GLY A 98 11.80 -12.07 -3.64
N LEU A 99 13.10 -12.31 -3.42
CA LEU A 99 14.15 -12.15 -4.44
C LEU A 99 14.40 -13.41 -5.30
N ASP A 100 13.76 -14.51 -5.01
CA ASP A 100 13.81 -15.73 -5.84
C ASP A 100 13.23 -15.52 -7.25
N THR A 101 12.33 -14.56 -7.39
CA THR A 101 11.74 -14.15 -8.65
C THR A 101 12.42 -12.93 -9.28
N ALA A 102 13.44 -12.34 -8.61
CA ALA A 102 14.20 -11.22 -9.16
C ALA A 102 15.12 -11.73 -10.28
N PRO A 103 14.84 -11.40 -11.53
CA PRO A 103 15.69 -11.80 -12.63
C PRO A 103 17.00 -11.00 -12.61
N ASP A 104 18.00 -11.47 -13.33
CA ASP A 104 19.15 -10.68 -13.71
C ASP A 104 19.97 -10.11 -12.54
N THR A 105 20.48 -11.01 -11.67
CA THR A 105 21.40 -10.63 -10.60
C THR A 105 22.86 -10.84 -11.03
N PHE A 106 23.68 -9.83 -10.85
CA PHE A 106 25.13 -9.89 -11.02
C PHE A 106 25.82 -9.94 -9.66
N PHE A 107 26.56 -11.03 -9.38
CA PHE A 107 27.38 -11.19 -8.19
C PHE A 107 28.76 -10.61 -8.44
N ALA A 108 29.00 -9.40 -7.94
CA ALA A 108 30.24 -8.69 -8.12
C ALA A 108 31.31 -9.17 -7.10
N LYS A 109 32.55 -9.29 -7.58
CA LYS A 109 33.70 -9.57 -6.72
C LYS A 109 33.95 -8.39 -5.79
N GLY A 110 34.25 -8.69 -4.50
CA GLY A 110 34.48 -7.70 -3.45
C GLY A 110 33.59 -7.97 -2.25
N GLY A 111 34.13 -7.82 -1.05
CA GLY A 111 33.42 -8.12 0.19
C GLY A 111 33.89 -7.30 1.38
N LEU A 112 32.97 -7.10 2.33
CA LEU A 112 33.22 -6.45 3.62
C LEU A 112 32.99 -7.46 4.75
N ASP A 113 33.77 -7.36 5.82
CA ASP A 113 33.56 -8.09 7.07
C ASP A 113 32.49 -7.42 7.94
N MET A 114 32.14 -8.03 9.08
CA MET A 114 31.14 -7.51 10.03
C MET A 114 31.51 -6.15 10.64
N SER A 115 32.78 -5.75 10.58
CA SER A 115 33.27 -4.46 11.06
C SER A 115 33.29 -3.40 9.94
N GLY A 116 33.00 -3.80 8.69
CA GLY A 116 33.07 -2.92 7.54
C GLY A 116 34.46 -2.80 6.90
N ASN A 117 35.41 -3.65 7.28
CA ASN A 117 36.71 -3.69 6.62
C ASN A 117 36.63 -4.46 5.32
N LEU A 118 37.40 -4.05 4.33
CA LEU A 118 37.50 -4.77 3.06
C LEU A 118 38.22 -6.11 3.28
N CYS A 119 37.51 -7.22 3.06
CA CYS A 119 38.04 -8.58 3.21
C CYS A 119 38.26 -9.29 1.87
N GLU A 120 37.65 -8.80 0.81
CA GLU A 120 37.87 -9.22 -0.57
C GLU A 120 37.98 -8.01 -1.47
N GLU A 121 39.09 -7.88 -2.19
CA GLU A 121 39.35 -6.76 -3.10
C GLU A 121 38.46 -6.87 -4.34
N PRO A 122 37.75 -5.78 -4.73
CA PRO A 122 36.98 -5.73 -5.97
C PRO A 122 37.89 -5.58 -7.19
N ASP A 123 37.54 -6.25 -8.29
CA ASP A 123 38.15 -6.04 -9.59
C ASP A 123 37.37 -5.00 -10.38
N TRP A 124 37.66 -3.72 -10.14
CA TRP A 124 36.93 -2.62 -10.79
C TRP A 124 37.09 -2.58 -12.31
N PRO A 125 38.26 -2.87 -12.93
CA PRO A 125 38.39 -2.97 -14.38
C PRO A 125 37.56 -4.08 -15.00
N GLU A 126 37.45 -5.23 -14.34
CA GLU A 126 36.58 -6.33 -14.80
C GLU A 126 35.10 -5.96 -14.63
N PHE A 127 34.73 -5.37 -13.50
CA PHE A 127 33.38 -4.87 -13.23
C PHE A 127 32.95 -3.87 -14.32
N GLU A 128 33.74 -2.87 -14.62
CA GLU A 128 33.45 -1.86 -15.65
C GLU A 128 33.26 -2.49 -17.03
N ARG A 129 34.17 -3.38 -17.45
CA ARG A 129 34.08 -4.09 -18.72
C ARG A 129 32.79 -4.91 -18.82
N HIS A 130 32.38 -5.58 -17.74
CA HIS A 130 31.16 -6.34 -17.71
C HIS A 130 29.94 -5.41 -17.79
N MET A 131 29.91 -4.33 -17.02
CA MET A 131 28.80 -3.38 -16.98
C MET A 131 28.60 -2.64 -18.30
N MET A 132 29.65 -2.36 -19.09
CA MET A 132 29.53 -1.75 -20.43
C MET A 132 28.53 -2.46 -21.34
N GLN A 133 28.43 -3.78 -21.24
CA GLN A 133 27.53 -4.56 -22.06
C GLN A 133 26.24 -4.94 -21.32
N TRP A 134 26.36 -5.36 -20.07
CA TRP A 134 25.25 -5.85 -19.26
C TRP A 134 24.20 -4.77 -19.01
N GLN A 135 24.60 -3.53 -18.78
CA GLN A 135 23.69 -2.41 -18.54
C GLN A 135 22.69 -2.13 -19.67
N LYS A 136 22.98 -2.58 -20.91
CA LYS A 136 22.08 -2.35 -22.06
C LYS A 136 20.75 -3.11 -21.94
N GLY A 137 20.74 -4.19 -21.16
CA GLY A 137 19.56 -5.02 -20.96
C GLY A 137 18.56 -4.51 -19.92
N PHE A 138 18.86 -3.41 -19.22
CA PHE A 138 18.08 -2.94 -18.07
C PHE A 138 17.68 -1.48 -18.19
N ASP A 139 16.59 -1.12 -17.50
CA ASP A 139 16.07 0.24 -17.41
C ASP A 139 16.59 0.98 -16.17
N CYS A 140 16.96 0.25 -15.11
CA CYS A 140 17.47 0.78 -13.85
C CYS A 140 18.35 -0.26 -13.13
N PHE A 141 19.05 0.17 -12.04
CA PHE A 141 19.98 -0.67 -11.28
C PHE A 141 19.80 -0.50 -9.78
N ALA A 142 19.95 -1.62 -9.06
CA ALA A 142 20.08 -1.68 -7.61
C ALA A 142 21.44 -2.26 -7.24
N ILE A 143 22.17 -1.62 -6.33
CA ILE A 143 23.50 -2.03 -5.88
C ILE A 143 23.48 -2.23 -4.38
N VAL A 144 23.86 -3.41 -3.90
CA VAL A 144 23.87 -3.72 -2.47
C VAL A 144 25.09 -4.55 -2.11
N SER A 145 25.75 -4.20 -1.02
CA SER A 145 26.81 -5.03 -0.45
C SER A 145 26.41 -5.58 0.91
N LYS A 146 26.83 -6.82 1.20
CA LYS A 146 26.75 -7.39 2.54
C LYS A 146 27.61 -6.50 3.46
N TRP A 147 27.05 -5.99 4.54
CA TRP A 147 27.68 -4.98 5.43
C TRP A 147 27.87 -3.57 4.82
N GLY A 148 27.27 -3.26 3.65
CA GLY A 148 27.34 -1.93 3.01
C GLY A 148 26.87 -0.77 3.88
N MET A 149 26.07 -1.04 4.91
CA MET A 149 25.69 -0.04 5.90
C MET A 149 26.85 0.34 6.86
N LYS A 150 27.88 -0.55 7.03
CA LYS A 150 29.08 -0.26 7.81
C LYS A 150 30.14 0.49 6.99
N ASN A 151 30.23 0.18 5.69
CA ASN A 151 31.15 0.86 4.77
C ASN A 151 30.53 0.90 3.38
N THR A 152 30.28 2.09 2.87
CA THR A 152 29.55 2.30 1.61
C THR A 152 30.44 2.23 0.36
N ILE A 153 31.75 1.99 0.53
CA ILE A 153 32.74 2.14 -0.55
C ILE A 153 32.41 1.30 -1.79
N LEU A 154 31.99 0.03 -1.62
CA LEU A 154 31.69 -0.86 -2.73
C LEU A 154 30.47 -0.37 -3.53
N GLU A 155 29.38 -0.05 -2.82
CA GLU A 155 28.14 0.44 -3.45
C GLU A 155 28.36 1.77 -4.16
N MET A 156 29.02 2.73 -3.50
CA MET A 156 29.24 4.07 -4.05
C MET A 156 30.22 4.09 -5.21
N THR A 157 31.26 3.23 -5.19
CA THR A 157 32.19 3.11 -6.32
C THR A 157 31.51 2.47 -7.52
N ALA A 158 30.76 1.39 -7.32
CA ALA A 158 29.99 0.76 -8.39
C ALA A 158 28.95 1.71 -8.99
N LYS A 159 28.27 2.50 -8.13
CA LYS A 159 27.32 3.54 -8.58
C LYS A 159 28.01 4.57 -9.48
N LYS A 160 29.20 5.05 -9.10
CA LYS A 160 29.97 5.99 -9.90
C LYS A 160 30.32 5.40 -11.27
N ILE A 161 30.83 4.17 -11.32
CA ILE A 161 31.18 3.50 -12.58
C ILE A 161 29.95 3.38 -13.49
N LEU A 162 28.81 2.94 -12.96
CA LEU A 162 27.57 2.83 -13.74
C LEU A 162 27.03 4.17 -14.19
N PHE A 163 27.14 5.21 -13.35
CA PHE A 163 26.73 6.58 -13.70
C PHE A 163 27.54 7.14 -14.89
N ASP A 164 28.84 6.81 -14.96
CA ASP A 164 29.70 7.21 -16.08
C ASP A 164 29.39 6.41 -17.38
N LEU A 165 28.75 5.24 -17.26
CA LEU A 165 28.40 4.35 -18.39
C LEU A 165 26.98 4.58 -18.95
N CYS A 166 26.02 5.06 -18.13
CA CYS A 166 24.62 5.19 -18.57
C CYS A 166 23.85 6.24 -17.76
N ASP A 167 22.87 6.86 -18.44
CA ASP A 167 21.91 7.80 -17.83
C ASP A 167 20.64 7.05 -17.40
N LYS A 168 20.76 6.18 -16.38
CA LYS A 168 19.68 5.37 -15.85
C LYS A 168 19.60 5.52 -14.34
N PRO A 169 18.43 5.30 -13.71
CA PRO A 169 18.31 5.28 -12.25
C PRO A 169 19.23 4.21 -11.63
N ILE A 170 20.09 4.63 -10.69
CA ILE A 170 20.98 3.74 -9.96
C ILE A 170 20.79 4.00 -8.47
N VAL A 171 20.39 2.98 -7.73
CA VAL A 171 20.05 3.05 -6.31
C VAL A 171 20.95 2.14 -5.50
N CYS A 172 21.59 2.71 -4.46
CA CYS A 172 22.37 1.94 -3.50
C CYS A 172 21.56 1.60 -2.26
N GLY A 173 21.72 0.37 -1.74
CA GLY A 173 21.03 -0.06 -0.53
C GLY A 173 21.40 0.77 0.69
N CYS A 174 22.66 1.19 0.81
CA CYS A 174 23.15 2.05 1.88
C CYS A 174 22.53 3.46 1.91
N GLU A 175 21.98 3.94 0.79
CA GLU A 175 21.28 5.24 0.71
C GLU A 175 19.86 5.18 1.26
N LEU A 176 19.27 3.98 1.32
CA LEU A 176 17.86 3.78 1.69
C LEU A 176 17.66 3.32 3.13
N SER A 177 18.50 2.43 3.62
CA SER A 177 18.31 1.78 4.92
C SER A 177 19.65 1.37 5.55
N SER A 178 19.70 1.47 6.89
CA SER A 178 20.79 0.93 7.73
C SER A 178 20.50 -0.48 8.29
N GLU A 179 19.45 -1.14 7.80
CA GLU A 179 19.06 -2.49 8.20
C GLU A 179 20.20 -3.49 7.98
N LEU A 180 20.44 -4.39 8.97
CA LEU A 180 21.51 -5.37 8.88
C LEU A 180 21.25 -6.43 7.80
N ASN A 181 20.00 -6.84 7.62
CA ASN A 181 19.63 -7.80 6.59
C ASN A 181 19.83 -7.20 5.18
N TYR A 182 20.96 -7.57 4.55
CA TYR A 182 21.30 -7.05 3.22
C TYR A 182 20.30 -7.46 2.12
N LEU A 183 19.60 -8.59 2.28
CA LEU A 183 18.58 -9.01 1.31
C LEU A 183 17.33 -8.12 1.40
N CYS A 184 16.90 -7.71 2.60
CA CYS A 184 15.85 -6.71 2.75
C CYS A 184 16.27 -5.35 2.18
N ARG A 185 17.57 -4.95 2.34
CA ARG A 185 18.10 -3.76 1.68
C ARG A 185 18.12 -3.91 0.16
N ALA A 186 18.41 -5.12 -0.35
CA ALA A 186 18.38 -5.41 -1.77
C ALA A 186 16.95 -5.27 -2.34
N VAL A 187 15.94 -5.79 -1.65
CA VAL A 187 14.52 -5.58 -2.00
C VAL A 187 14.20 -4.10 -2.05
N ASN A 188 14.59 -3.33 -1.02
CA ASN A 188 14.35 -1.89 -1.01
C ASN A 188 15.01 -1.16 -2.19
N ALA A 189 16.27 -1.45 -2.48
CA ALA A 189 16.99 -0.82 -3.59
C ALA A 189 16.38 -1.21 -4.94
N TYR A 190 16.04 -2.50 -5.09
CA TYR A 190 15.39 -3.06 -6.27
C TYR A 190 14.04 -2.40 -6.56
N LEU A 191 13.15 -2.34 -5.57
CA LEU A 191 11.85 -1.68 -5.71
C LEU A 191 12.00 -0.17 -5.92
N ASN A 192 12.90 0.48 -5.19
CA ASN A 192 13.12 1.92 -5.32
C ASN A 192 13.57 2.30 -6.74
N ALA A 193 14.51 1.53 -7.31
CA ALA A 193 15.00 1.78 -8.67
C ALA A 193 13.88 1.67 -9.71
N GLN A 194 12.98 0.70 -9.56
CA GLN A 194 11.85 0.48 -10.47
C GLN A 194 10.74 1.50 -10.30
N LEU A 195 10.47 1.94 -9.06
CA LEU A 195 9.44 2.93 -8.74
C LEU A 195 9.83 4.36 -9.13
N SER A 196 11.13 4.69 -9.16
CA SER A 196 11.61 6.06 -9.39
C SER A 196 11.07 6.71 -10.66
N PRO A 197 11.08 6.08 -11.85
CA PRO A 197 10.53 6.69 -13.05
C PRO A 197 9.02 6.89 -12.97
N VAL A 198 8.28 5.89 -12.47
CA VAL A 198 6.81 5.94 -12.36
C VAL A 198 6.37 7.04 -11.41
N PHE A 199 7.06 7.16 -10.28
CA PHE A 199 6.80 8.21 -9.30
C PHE A 199 7.14 9.60 -9.83
N ALA A 200 8.24 9.74 -10.57
CA ALA A 200 8.62 11.00 -11.21
C ALA A 200 7.55 11.46 -12.22
N GLU A 201 7.09 10.58 -13.11
CA GLU A 201 6.03 10.87 -14.09
C GLU A 201 4.73 11.30 -13.41
N PHE A 202 4.36 10.63 -12.31
CA PHE A 202 3.19 11.00 -11.51
C PHE A 202 3.34 12.40 -10.91
N MET A 203 4.45 12.70 -10.26
CA MET A 203 4.68 14.01 -9.64
C MET A 203 4.76 15.14 -10.66
N ASP A 204 5.35 14.90 -11.82
CA ASP A 204 5.36 15.88 -12.92
C ASP A 204 3.93 16.16 -13.41
N SER A 205 3.09 15.14 -13.47
CA SER A 205 1.68 15.28 -13.83
C SER A 205 0.91 16.12 -12.80
N VAL A 206 1.14 15.89 -11.50
CA VAL A 206 0.55 16.70 -10.41
C VAL A 206 0.98 18.16 -10.54
N LYS A 207 2.30 18.43 -10.69
CA LYS A 207 2.84 19.78 -10.83
C LYS A 207 2.28 20.51 -12.06
N GLN A 208 2.13 19.82 -13.19
CA GLN A 208 1.53 20.39 -14.39
C GLN A 208 0.05 20.76 -14.17
N SER A 209 -0.72 19.91 -13.48
CA SER A 209 -2.12 20.21 -13.15
C SER A 209 -2.25 21.43 -12.25
N LEU A 210 -1.38 21.58 -11.26
CA LEU A 210 -1.33 22.74 -10.38
C LEU A 210 -0.92 24.01 -11.14
N ALA A 211 0.14 23.95 -11.95
CA ALA A 211 0.66 25.09 -12.71
C ALA A 211 -0.37 25.65 -13.70
N ARG A 212 -1.16 24.79 -14.37
CA ARG A 212 -2.27 25.23 -15.26
C ARG A 212 -3.33 26.03 -14.52
N ARG A 213 -3.43 25.89 -13.20
CA ARG A 213 -4.35 26.61 -12.31
C ARG A 213 -3.71 27.82 -11.63
N GLY A 214 -2.41 28.08 -11.90
CA GLY A 214 -1.64 29.13 -11.22
C GLY A 214 -1.37 28.83 -9.76
N MET A 215 -1.35 27.56 -9.36
CA MET A 215 -1.11 27.09 -7.99
C MET A 215 0.31 26.56 -7.85
N TYR A 216 1.02 26.99 -6.81
CA TYR A 216 2.41 26.59 -6.53
C TYR A 216 2.58 26.28 -5.03
N PRO A 217 1.81 25.32 -4.48
CA PRO A 217 1.90 24.95 -3.08
C PRO A 217 3.22 24.23 -2.79
N GLN A 218 3.63 24.22 -1.52
CA GLN A 218 4.55 23.20 -1.04
C GLN A 218 3.91 21.83 -1.16
N ILE A 219 4.64 20.84 -1.72
CA ILE A 219 4.10 19.49 -1.92
C ILE A 219 4.75 18.53 -0.93
N CYS A 220 3.90 17.84 -0.17
CA CYS A 220 4.28 16.80 0.78
C CYS A 220 3.67 15.46 0.38
N ILE A 221 4.36 14.36 0.72
CA ILE A 221 3.95 13.00 0.39
C ILE A 221 3.89 12.18 1.67
N VAL A 222 2.80 11.45 1.87
CA VAL A 222 2.63 10.53 3.00
C VAL A 222 3.52 9.31 2.80
N ARG A 223 4.19 8.89 3.88
CA ARG A 223 5.00 7.67 3.94
C ARG A 223 4.19 6.51 4.52
N GLY A 224 4.66 5.29 4.27
CA GLY A 224 4.03 4.09 4.82
C GLY A 224 3.99 4.01 6.35
N ASP A 225 4.88 4.72 7.04
CA ASP A 225 4.89 4.81 8.50
C ASP A 225 3.97 5.91 9.09
N GLY A 226 3.17 6.55 8.24
CA GLY A 226 2.27 7.63 8.63
C GLY A 226 2.94 9.01 8.77
N THR A 227 4.24 9.11 8.62
CA THR A 227 4.93 10.39 8.57
C THR A 227 4.89 10.98 7.16
N VAL A 228 5.36 12.21 7.02
CA VAL A 228 5.32 12.94 5.75
C VAL A 228 6.73 13.36 5.34
N MET A 229 6.96 13.50 4.05
CA MET A 229 8.22 13.96 3.46
C MET A 229 7.96 14.92 2.30
N SER A 230 8.95 15.75 1.97
CA SER A 230 8.88 16.62 0.80
C SER A 230 8.82 15.80 -0.51
N GLU A 231 8.28 16.40 -1.54
CA GLU A 231 8.23 15.79 -2.88
C GLU A 231 9.63 15.47 -3.42
N GLU A 232 10.61 16.33 -3.15
CA GLU A 232 12.00 16.11 -3.58
C GLU A 232 12.62 14.86 -2.92
N TYR A 233 12.36 14.66 -1.63
CA TYR A 233 12.82 13.46 -0.93
C TYR A 233 12.09 12.22 -1.41
N ALA A 234 10.78 12.32 -1.67
CA ALA A 234 9.97 11.23 -2.19
C ALA A 234 10.43 10.76 -3.58
N ARG A 235 10.86 11.66 -4.46
CA ARG A 235 11.45 11.30 -5.77
C ARG A 235 12.71 10.46 -5.64
N GLN A 236 13.52 10.71 -4.62
CA GLN A 236 14.73 9.93 -4.36
C GLN A 236 14.42 8.58 -3.72
N LYS A 237 13.39 8.52 -2.88
CA LYS A 237 13.03 7.35 -2.09
C LYS A 237 11.55 6.96 -2.22
N PRO A 238 11.03 6.72 -3.44
CA PRO A 238 9.63 6.38 -3.65
C PRO A 238 9.19 5.08 -2.94
N VAL A 239 10.11 4.16 -2.62
CA VAL A 239 9.84 2.96 -1.83
C VAL A 239 9.24 3.29 -0.45
N GLN A 240 9.49 4.49 0.09
CA GLN A 240 8.92 4.92 1.37
C GLN A 240 7.43 5.30 1.27
N THR A 241 6.86 5.39 0.06
CA THR A 241 5.42 5.61 -0.14
C THR A 241 4.61 4.31 -0.17
N LEU A 242 5.26 3.16 -0.04
CA LEU A 242 4.56 1.87 0.11
C LEU A 242 3.61 1.93 1.31
N LEU A 243 2.37 1.49 1.13
CA LEU A 243 1.30 1.54 2.14
C LEU A 243 0.91 2.95 2.64
N SER A 244 1.21 4.01 1.87
CA SER A 244 0.85 5.39 2.26
C SER A 244 -0.66 5.64 2.30
N GLY A 245 -1.47 5.01 1.43
CA GLY A 245 -2.93 5.09 1.47
C GLY A 245 -3.52 4.57 2.79
N PRO A 246 -3.27 3.30 3.16
CA PRO A 246 -3.66 2.77 4.47
C PRO A 246 -3.11 3.58 5.65
N ALA A 247 -1.87 4.08 5.56
CA ALA A 247 -1.32 4.95 6.60
C ALA A 247 -2.13 6.24 6.76
N ALA A 248 -2.48 6.89 5.64
CA ALA A 248 -3.33 8.07 5.65
C ALA A 248 -4.72 7.79 6.25
N SER A 249 -5.32 6.61 5.98
CA SER A 249 -6.61 6.20 6.56
C SER A 249 -6.56 6.18 8.09
N VAL A 250 -5.55 5.54 8.65
CA VAL A 250 -5.41 5.43 10.12
C VAL A 250 -5.12 6.79 10.75
N LEU A 251 -4.26 7.60 10.12
CA LEU A 251 -4.02 8.99 10.55
C LEU A 251 -5.30 9.82 10.51
N GLY A 252 -6.13 9.62 9.48
CA GLY A 252 -7.43 10.27 9.38
C GLY A 252 -8.37 9.87 10.51
N ALA A 253 -8.39 8.59 10.89
CA ALA A 253 -9.16 8.12 12.05
C ALA A 253 -8.71 8.80 13.35
N VAL A 254 -7.40 8.84 13.60
CA VAL A 254 -6.82 9.52 14.78
C VAL A 254 -7.16 11.01 14.79
N ALA A 255 -7.05 11.67 13.63
CA ALA A 255 -7.31 13.09 13.48
C ALA A 255 -8.79 13.47 13.67
N LEU A 256 -9.70 12.64 13.13
CA LEU A 256 -11.15 12.84 13.25
C LEU A 256 -11.69 12.48 14.65
N LEU A 257 -10.95 11.68 15.42
CA LEU A 257 -11.31 11.21 16.76
C LEU A 257 -10.15 11.43 17.74
N PRO A 258 -9.80 12.69 18.09
CA PRO A 258 -8.61 13.00 18.88
C PRO A 258 -8.65 12.47 20.33
N ALA A 259 -9.83 12.13 20.86
CA ALA A 259 -9.97 11.50 22.17
C ALA A 259 -9.75 9.97 22.17
N MET A 260 -9.55 9.36 20.98
CA MET A 260 -9.34 7.94 20.82
C MET A 260 -7.97 7.53 21.34
N GLN A 261 -7.93 6.60 22.31
CA GLN A 261 -6.68 6.07 22.86
C GLN A 261 -6.35 4.70 22.28
N ASN A 262 -7.28 3.75 22.40
CA ASN A 262 -7.10 2.37 21.95
C ASN A 262 -8.20 1.99 20.98
N ALA A 263 -7.85 1.62 19.76
CA ALA A 263 -8.83 1.25 18.73
C ALA A 263 -8.28 0.26 17.72
N VAL A 264 -9.18 -0.54 17.18
CA VAL A 264 -9.02 -1.26 15.93
C VAL A 264 -9.64 -0.41 14.83
N VAL A 265 -8.84 0.11 13.93
CA VAL A 265 -9.29 0.92 12.79
C VAL A 265 -9.50 -0.01 11.59
N ILE A 266 -10.69 0.04 11.02
CA ILE A 266 -11.06 -0.72 9.81
C ILE A 266 -11.35 0.30 8.70
N ASP A 267 -10.52 0.30 7.67
CA ASP A 267 -10.76 1.06 6.44
C ASP A 267 -11.41 0.14 5.40
N ILE A 268 -12.63 0.46 4.98
CA ILE A 268 -13.38 -0.31 3.99
C ILE A 268 -13.35 0.44 2.67
N GLY A 269 -12.45 0.00 1.78
CA GLY A 269 -12.29 0.56 0.45
C GLY A 269 -13.16 -0.10 -0.62
N GLY A 270 -12.91 0.27 -1.88
CA GLY A 270 -13.56 -0.38 -3.03
C GLY A 270 -13.01 -1.77 -3.34
N THR A 271 -11.72 -2.01 -3.05
CA THR A 271 -11.02 -3.26 -3.42
C THR A 271 -10.68 -4.11 -2.20
N THR A 272 -10.18 -3.47 -1.14
CA THR A 272 -9.68 -4.11 0.08
C THR A 272 -10.33 -3.52 1.31
N SER A 273 -10.26 -4.27 2.40
CA SER A 273 -10.47 -3.76 3.75
C SER A 273 -9.17 -3.94 4.53
N ASP A 274 -8.74 -2.86 5.15
CA ASP A 274 -7.49 -2.75 5.88
C ASP A 274 -7.75 -2.59 7.37
N VAL A 275 -7.04 -3.36 8.21
CA VAL A 275 -7.20 -3.32 9.67
C VAL A 275 -5.87 -2.99 10.33
N SER A 276 -5.89 -1.98 11.20
CA SER A 276 -4.74 -1.49 11.95
C SER A 276 -5.10 -1.29 13.42
N ILE A 277 -4.08 -1.17 14.26
CA ILE A 277 -4.24 -0.92 15.70
C ILE A 277 -3.68 0.48 16.03
N VAL A 278 -4.46 1.23 16.79
CA VAL A 278 -4.04 2.45 17.48
C VAL A 278 -3.97 2.12 18.97
N GLU A 279 -2.83 2.38 19.58
CA GLU A 279 -2.57 2.12 20.99
C GLU A 279 -2.01 3.39 21.65
N ASN A 280 -2.64 3.82 22.74
CA ASN A 280 -2.30 5.08 23.44
C ASN A 280 -2.28 6.31 22.49
N GLY A 281 -3.21 6.36 21.54
CA GLY A 281 -3.30 7.42 20.53
C GLY A 281 -2.25 7.36 19.41
N ALA A 282 -1.35 6.38 19.41
CA ALA A 282 -0.32 6.20 18.42
C ALA A 282 -0.62 4.99 17.49
N VAL A 283 -0.33 5.14 16.22
CA VAL A 283 -0.45 4.05 15.24
C VAL A 283 0.66 3.03 15.43
N ARG A 284 0.31 1.74 15.48
CA ARG A 284 1.30 0.67 15.58
C ARG A 284 2.09 0.53 14.28
N ILE A 285 3.42 0.45 14.40
CA ILE A 285 4.36 0.36 13.28
C ILE A 285 4.95 -1.05 13.21
N CYS A 286 5.08 -1.59 12.00
CA CYS A 286 5.84 -2.79 11.71
C CYS A 286 7.34 -2.45 11.67
N GLU A 287 8.05 -2.76 12.75
CA GLU A 287 9.49 -2.46 12.89
C GLU A 287 10.37 -3.30 11.96
N THR A 288 9.90 -4.48 11.55
CA THR A 288 10.63 -5.39 10.64
C THR A 288 10.51 -5.00 9.17
N GLY A 289 9.78 -3.91 8.87
CA GLY A 289 9.52 -3.42 7.54
C GLY A 289 8.25 -3.97 6.89
N ALA A 290 7.74 -3.25 5.90
CA ALA A 290 6.53 -3.62 5.17
C ALA A 290 6.74 -4.89 4.32
N ARG A 291 5.71 -5.74 4.30
CA ARG A 291 5.61 -6.84 3.33
C ARG A 291 4.58 -6.48 2.27
N ILE A 292 4.98 -6.52 1.00
CA ILE A 292 4.12 -6.25 -0.15
C ILE A 292 4.20 -7.43 -1.10
N ASP A 293 3.12 -8.18 -1.24
CA ASP A 293 3.09 -9.45 -1.96
C ASP A 293 4.21 -10.39 -1.46
N ALA A 294 5.11 -10.82 -2.32
CA ALA A 294 6.26 -11.65 -1.96
C ALA A 294 7.41 -10.85 -1.32
N PHE A 295 7.46 -9.51 -1.50
CA PHE A 295 8.59 -8.68 -1.11
C PHE A 295 8.57 -8.31 0.37
N GLN A 296 9.61 -8.71 1.12
CA GLN A 296 9.89 -8.22 2.48
C GLN A 296 10.85 -7.04 2.40
N THR A 297 10.35 -5.84 2.65
CA THR A 297 11.15 -4.62 2.61
C THR A 297 11.80 -4.33 3.97
N SER A 298 12.73 -3.39 4.02
CA SER A 298 13.21 -2.78 5.27
C SER A 298 12.57 -1.40 5.53
N THR A 299 11.58 -1.01 4.72
CA THR A 299 10.86 0.25 4.89
C THR A 299 9.83 0.11 5.99
N LYS A 300 9.93 0.93 7.04
CA LYS A 300 8.93 0.95 8.11
C LYS A 300 7.59 1.40 7.55
N ALA A 301 6.54 0.69 7.95
CA ALA A 301 5.16 1.02 7.60
C ALA A 301 4.25 0.76 8.80
N ILE A 302 3.02 1.23 8.72
CA ILE A 302 2.01 0.88 9.70
C ILE A 302 1.81 -0.64 9.73
N ASP A 303 1.55 -1.17 10.92
CA ASP A 303 1.21 -2.58 11.10
C ASP A 303 -0.23 -2.83 10.66
N ILE A 304 -0.39 -3.40 9.46
CA ILE A 304 -1.68 -3.56 8.77
C ILE A 304 -1.94 -5.02 8.41
N SER A 305 -3.22 -5.42 8.50
CA SER A 305 -3.73 -6.66 7.90
C SER A 305 -4.76 -6.31 6.84
N THR A 306 -4.58 -6.83 5.63
CA THR A 306 -5.44 -6.55 4.48
C THR A 306 -6.24 -7.78 4.09
N ALA A 307 -7.54 -7.60 3.81
CA ALA A 307 -8.37 -8.63 3.19
C ALA A 307 -8.87 -8.15 1.82
N LEU A 308 -8.93 -9.06 0.85
CA LEU A 308 -9.62 -8.85 -0.42
C LEU A 308 -11.14 -8.86 -0.16
N LEU A 309 -11.63 -7.73 0.33
CA LEU A 309 -13.04 -7.46 0.60
C LEU A 309 -13.26 -5.95 0.51
N GLY A 310 -14.02 -5.54 -0.48
CA GLY A 310 -14.38 -4.13 -0.69
C GLY A 310 -15.66 -4.03 -1.52
N GLY A 311 -16.06 -2.81 -1.86
CA GLY A 311 -17.25 -2.56 -2.66
C GLY A 311 -17.26 -3.23 -4.05
N ASP A 312 -16.08 -3.47 -4.61
CA ASP A 312 -15.87 -4.03 -5.95
C ASP A 312 -15.47 -5.53 -5.91
N THR A 313 -15.55 -6.19 -4.76
CA THR A 313 -15.27 -7.64 -4.66
C THR A 313 -16.37 -8.45 -5.36
N GLU A 314 -15.99 -9.41 -6.18
CA GLU A 314 -16.95 -10.27 -6.87
C GLU A 314 -17.73 -11.15 -5.88
N ILE A 315 -19.03 -11.20 -6.03
CA ILE A 315 -19.91 -12.17 -5.38
C ILE A 315 -20.13 -13.34 -6.35
N VAL A 316 -19.63 -14.51 -6.00
CA VAL A 316 -19.76 -15.73 -6.81
C VAL A 316 -20.79 -16.65 -6.16
N ALA A 317 -21.68 -17.22 -6.96
CA ALA A 317 -22.59 -18.28 -6.52
C ALA A 317 -22.36 -19.52 -7.40
N ASP A 318 -22.04 -20.63 -6.81
CA ASP A 318 -21.92 -21.92 -7.49
C ASP A 318 -22.67 -23.03 -6.74
N LEU A 319 -22.98 -24.11 -7.47
CA LEU A 319 -23.76 -25.24 -6.95
C LEU A 319 -23.01 -26.08 -5.89
N LYS A 320 -21.67 -25.96 -5.82
CA LYS A 320 -20.84 -26.76 -4.89
C LYS A 320 -20.55 -26.03 -3.61
N ASN A 321 -20.17 -24.74 -3.73
CA ASN A 321 -19.65 -23.93 -2.62
C ASN A 321 -20.68 -22.91 -2.12
N GLY A 322 -21.86 -22.83 -2.76
CA GLY A 322 -22.84 -21.80 -2.45
C GLY A 322 -22.34 -20.41 -2.83
N ILE A 323 -22.58 -19.42 -1.97
CA ILE A 323 -22.10 -18.04 -2.16
C ILE A 323 -20.74 -17.89 -1.51
N HIS A 324 -19.79 -17.34 -2.28
CA HIS A 324 -18.45 -17.05 -1.80
C HIS A 324 -17.86 -15.80 -2.50
N TRP A 325 -16.72 -15.31 -2.01
CA TRP A 325 -16.02 -14.19 -2.58
C TRP A 325 -15.12 -14.64 -3.73
N GLY A 326 -15.14 -13.91 -4.83
CA GLY A 326 -14.19 -14.09 -5.93
C GLY A 326 -12.77 -13.61 -5.54
N GLU A 327 -11.79 -14.01 -6.34
CA GLU A 327 -10.37 -13.73 -6.06
C GLU A 327 -9.91 -12.33 -6.51
N GLY A 328 -10.75 -11.60 -7.23
CA GLY A 328 -10.36 -10.34 -7.86
C GLY A 328 -11.36 -9.20 -7.70
N ARG A 329 -10.90 -8.02 -8.09
CA ARG A 329 -11.74 -6.84 -8.25
C ARG A 329 -12.49 -6.93 -9.57
N VAL A 330 -13.81 -6.68 -9.53
CA VAL A 330 -14.65 -6.57 -10.73
C VAL A 330 -15.38 -5.22 -10.75
N TRP A 331 -15.85 -4.83 -11.91
CA TRP A 331 -16.64 -3.62 -12.02
C TRP A 331 -18.09 -3.93 -11.60
N PRO A 332 -18.74 -3.13 -10.71
CA PRO A 332 -20.13 -3.33 -10.37
C PRO A 332 -21.03 -3.29 -11.60
N LEU A 333 -22.02 -4.19 -11.69
CA LEU A 333 -22.95 -4.25 -12.83
C LEU A 333 -23.73 -2.95 -13.01
N SER A 334 -24.20 -2.35 -11.92
CA SER A 334 -24.92 -1.08 -11.92
C SER A 334 -24.07 0.07 -12.50
N MET A 335 -22.76 0.06 -12.23
CA MET A 335 -21.82 1.06 -12.71
C MET A 335 -21.46 0.84 -14.18
N MET A 336 -21.32 -0.42 -14.60
CA MET A 336 -21.07 -0.79 -15.99
C MET A 336 -22.21 -0.32 -16.89
N VAL A 337 -23.46 -0.59 -16.52
CA VAL A 337 -24.64 -0.18 -17.29
C VAL A 337 -24.76 1.33 -17.35
N GLY A 338 -24.39 2.04 -16.30
CA GLY A 338 -24.32 3.51 -16.32
C GLY A 338 -23.39 4.06 -17.40
N ARG A 339 -22.30 3.35 -17.72
CA ARG A 339 -21.35 3.72 -18.79
C ARG A 339 -21.76 3.18 -20.17
N TYR A 340 -22.43 2.01 -20.21
CA TYR A 340 -22.86 1.35 -21.45
C TYR A 340 -24.38 1.13 -21.44
N PRO A 341 -25.18 2.19 -21.72
CA PRO A 341 -26.65 2.10 -21.64
C PRO A 341 -27.27 1.03 -22.54
N ALA A 342 -26.62 0.64 -23.64
CA ALA A 342 -27.07 -0.42 -24.53
C ALA A 342 -27.24 -1.78 -23.81
N VAL A 343 -26.46 -2.03 -22.75
CA VAL A 343 -26.56 -3.25 -21.94
C VAL A 343 -27.83 -3.23 -21.05
N LYS A 344 -28.46 -2.09 -20.84
CA LYS A 344 -29.69 -1.96 -20.04
C LYS A 344 -30.84 -2.77 -20.63
N GLU A 345 -30.95 -2.83 -21.94
CA GLU A 345 -31.97 -3.61 -22.64
C GLU A 345 -31.79 -5.11 -22.39
N TYR A 346 -30.53 -5.58 -22.33
CA TYR A 346 -30.24 -6.97 -21.96
C TYR A 346 -30.76 -7.29 -20.56
N PHE A 347 -30.48 -6.46 -19.57
CA PHE A 347 -31.00 -6.67 -18.20
C PHE A 347 -32.53 -6.56 -18.14
N ALA A 348 -33.15 -5.68 -18.90
CA ALA A 348 -34.61 -5.56 -18.96
C ALA A 348 -35.25 -6.83 -19.53
N ALA A 349 -34.65 -7.41 -20.57
CA ALA A 349 -35.15 -8.63 -21.22
C ALA A 349 -34.79 -9.94 -20.46
N LEU A 350 -33.85 -9.89 -19.50
CA LEU A 350 -33.42 -11.07 -18.76
C LEU A 350 -34.58 -11.66 -17.93
N ASP A 351 -34.97 -12.89 -18.25
CA ASP A 351 -35.89 -13.64 -17.40
C ASP A 351 -35.14 -14.19 -16.19
N VAL A 352 -35.50 -13.75 -15.00
CA VAL A 352 -34.81 -14.13 -13.75
C VAL A 352 -35.42 -15.32 -13.07
N ASP A 353 -36.65 -15.72 -13.50
CA ASP A 353 -37.39 -16.77 -12.86
C ASP A 353 -36.99 -18.16 -13.40
N HIS A 354 -36.93 -19.15 -12.52
CA HIS A 354 -36.81 -20.58 -12.82
C HIS A 354 -35.50 -21.09 -13.45
N GLY A 355 -34.36 -20.46 -13.19
CA GLY A 355 -33.07 -21.00 -13.61
C GLY A 355 -32.83 -21.04 -15.13
N ALA A 356 -33.60 -20.26 -15.89
CA ALA A 356 -33.54 -20.22 -17.37
C ALA A 356 -32.19 -19.85 -17.95
N HIS A 357 -31.35 -19.12 -17.19
CA HIS A 357 -30.04 -18.62 -17.64
C HIS A 357 -28.89 -19.14 -16.75
N PRO A 358 -27.73 -19.49 -17.30
CA PRO A 358 -26.55 -19.82 -16.51
C PRO A 358 -25.99 -18.57 -15.79
N MET A 359 -25.23 -18.78 -14.71
CA MET A 359 -24.60 -17.69 -13.94
C MET A 359 -23.69 -16.82 -14.81
N GLU A 360 -23.10 -17.40 -15.86
CA GLU A 360 -22.24 -16.74 -16.83
C GLU A 360 -22.92 -15.61 -17.61
N ASP A 361 -24.24 -15.59 -17.65
CA ASP A 361 -25.02 -14.54 -18.32
C ASP A 361 -24.99 -13.21 -17.55
N LEU A 362 -24.63 -13.24 -16.24
CA LEU A 362 -24.42 -12.04 -15.44
C LEU A 362 -22.94 -11.69 -15.17
N VAL A 363 -22.02 -12.41 -15.79
CA VAL A 363 -20.60 -12.04 -15.81
C VAL A 363 -20.29 -11.39 -17.15
N PHE A 364 -19.95 -10.12 -17.14
CA PHE A 364 -19.67 -9.35 -18.37
C PHE A 364 -18.18 -9.05 -18.51
N TYR A 365 -17.77 -8.87 -19.75
CA TYR A 365 -16.47 -8.31 -20.10
C TYR A 365 -16.66 -7.06 -20.94
N CYS A 366 -15.85 -6.05 -20.65
CA CYS A 366 -15.84 -4.76 -21.32
C CYS A 366 -14.46 -4.49 -21.90
N LEU A 367 -14.37 -3.92 -23.08
CA LEU A 367 -13.11 -3.41 -23.60
C LEU A 367 -12.65 -2.24 -22.72
N HIS A 368 -11.45 -2.32 -22.19
CA HIS A 368 -10.85 -1.28 -21.35
C HIS A 368 -9.83 -0.46 -22.14
N LYS A 369 -8.96 -1.16 -22.87
CA LYS A 369 -7.91 -0.56 -23.70
C LYS A 369 -7.68 -1.42 -24.95
N GLU A 370 -7.54 -0.78 -26.11
CA GLU A 370 -7.14 -1.50 -27.30
C GLU A 370 -5.64 -1.90 -27.21
N PRO A 371 -5.30 -3.15 -27.57
CA PRO A 371 -3.90 -3.54 -27.68
C PRO A 371 -3.21 -2.74 -28.80
N GLY A 372 -2.00 -2.24 -28.53
CA GLY A 372 -1.18 -1.59 -29.56
C GLY A 372 -0.84 -2.57 -30.70
N ALA A 373 -0.43 -2.08 -31.86
CA ALA A 373 -0.21 -2.88 -33.08
C ALA A 373 0.68 -4.12 -32.84
N ALA A 374 1.80 -3.97 -32.12
CA ALA A 374 2.70 -5.08 -31.81
C ALA A 374 2.09 -6.11 -30.86
N ALA A 375 1.37 -5.63 -29.82
CA ALA A 375 0.70 -6.51 -28.87
C ALA A 375 -0.53 -7.19 -29.51
N GLY A 376 -1.28 -6.47 -30.34
CA GLY A 376 -2.43 -7.03 -31.06
C GLY A 376 -2.05 -8.14 -32.03
N SER A 377 -0.87 -8.06 -32.67
CA SER A 377 -0.37 -9.13 -33.54
C SER A 377 0.13 -10.37 -32.78
N ALA A 378 0.37 -10.26 -31.48
CA ALA A 378 0.76 -11.38 -30.62
C ALA A 378 -0.44 -12.15 -30.04
N LEU A 379 -1.66 -11.61 -30.15
CA LEU A 379 -2.89 -12.27 -29.69
C LEU A 379 -3.28 -13.40 -30.64
N ASN A 380 -3.82 -14.48 -30.08
CA ASN A 380 -4.40 -15.56 -30.88
C ASN A 380 -5.75 -15.14 -31.52
N GLU A 381 -6.28 -15.96 -32.43
CA GLU A 381 -7.52 -15.65 -33.16
C GLU A 381 -8.74 -15.46 -32.23
N THR A 382 -8.83 -16.24 -31.16
CA THR A 382 -9.93 -16.15 -30.18
C THR A 382 -9.84 -14.85 -29.37
N GLU A 383 -8.65 -14.47 -28.92
CA GLU A 383 -8.39 -13.22 -28.19
C GLU A 383 -8.67 -12.00 -29.08
N GLN A 384 -8.22 -12.02 -30.35
CA GLN A 384 -8.53 -10.95 -31.32
C GLN A 384 -10.02 -10.84 -31.57
N GLY A 385 -10.69 -11.98 -31.79
CA GLY A 385 -12.14 -12.04 -31.97
C GLY A 385 -12.91 -11.53 -30.74
N THR A 386 -12.44 -11.87 -29.54
CA THR A 386 -13.01 -11.36 -28.28
C THR A 386 -12.88 -9.83 -28.19
N ILE A 387 -11.69 -9.28 -28.42
CA ILE A 387 -11.46 -7.82 -28.46
C ILE A 387 -12.38 -7.16 -29.47
N GLN A 388 -12.52 -7.72 -30.68
CA GLN A 388 -13.36 -7.16 -31.73
C GLN A 388 -14.84 -7.09 -31.31
N LEU A 389 -15.36 -8.14 -30.67
CA LEU A 389 -16.76 -8.15 -30.16
C LEU A 389 -16.98 -7.13 -29.05
N LEU A 390 -15.97 -6.93 -28.20
CA LEU A 390 -16.06 -5.99 -27.08
C LEU A 390 -15.91 -4.52 -27.48
N LYS A 391 -15.50 -4.22 -28.72
CA LYS A 391 -15.42 -2.84 -29.23
C LYS A 391 -16.80 -2.17 -29.33
N ASP A 392 -17.80 -2.95 -29.72
CA ASP A 392 -19.16 -2.42 -29.93
C ASP A 392 -19.90 -2.23 -28.60
N CYS A 393 -19.88 -3.26 -27.73
CA CYS A 393 -20.49 -3.20 -26.40
C CYS A 393 -19.97 -4.32 -25.50
N PRO A 394 -20.11 -4.20 -24.16
CA PRO A 394 -19.87 -5.28 -23.24
C PRO A 394 -20.65 -6.55 -23.60
N GLN A 395 -20.00 -7.72 -23.43
CA GLN A 395 -20.61 -9.02 -23.71
C GLN A 395 -20.64 -9.86 -22.43
N SER A 396 -21.73 -10.63 -22.21
CA SER A 396 -21.74 -11.62 -21.15
C SER A 396 -20.81 -12.79 -21.50
N LEU A 397 -20.26 -13.44 -20.46
CA LEU A 397 -19.43 -14.64 -20.64
C LEU A 397 -20.20 -15.74 -21.38
N GLY A 398 -21.49 -15.90 -21.09
CA GLY A 398 -22.37 -16.82 -21.79
C GLY A 398 -22.48 -16.49 -23.29
N ALA A 399 -22.62 -15.21 -23.65
CA ALA A 399 -22.66 -14.77 -25.06
C ALA A 399 -21.31 -15.03 -25.78
N LEU A 400 -20.18 -14.71 -25.13
CA LEU A 400 -18.84 -14.99 -25.68
C LEU A 400 -18.63 -16.49 -25.91
N ARG A 401 -18.96 -17.34 -24.94
CA ARG A 401 -18.87 -18.81 -25.08
C ARG A 401 -19.75 -19.34 -26.21
N LYS A 402 -20.98 -18.85 -26.31
CA LYS A 402 -21.90 -19.23 -27.38
C LYS A 402 -21.37 -18.82 -28.77
N ARG A 403 -20.71 -17.68 -28.88
CA ARG A 403 -20.15 -17.19 -30.15
C ARG A 403 -18.95 -17.98 -30.64
N PHE A 404 -18.06 -18.39 -29.74
CA PHE A 404 -16.85 -19.14 -30.09
C PHE A 404 -17.00 -20.67 -30.04
N GLY A 405 -18.19 -21.18 -29.66
CA GLY A 405 -18.52 -22.60 -29.69
C GLY A 405 -17.88 -23.41 -28.57
N HIS A 406 -18.64 -23.66 -27.51
CA HIS A 406 -18.41 -24.54 -26.36
C HIS A 406 -17.70 -23.99 -25.12
N ALA A 407 -18.14 -24.48 -23.97
CA ALA A 407 -17.65 -24.18 -22.63
C ALA A 407 -16.16 -24.59 -22.39
N SER A 408 -15.56 -25.34 -23.31
CA SER A 408 -14.17 -25.81 -23.22
C SER A 408 -13.15 -24.94 -23.96
N VAL A 409 -13.58 -23.91 -24.69
CA VAL A 409 -12.66 -23.00 -25.38
C VAL A 409 -12.12 -22.00 -24.39
N ASP A 410 -10.81 -21.96 -24.25
CA ASP A 410 -10.14 -20.86 -23.53
C ASP A 410 -10.27 -19.58 -24.36
N LEU A 411 -11.06 -18.63 -23.84
CA LEU A 411 -11.27 -17.32 -24.48
C LEU A 411 -10.08 -16.37 -24.29
N GLY A 412 -9.02 -16.80 -23.61
CA GLY A 412 -7.88 -15.94 -23.27
C GLY A 412 -8.22 -14.77 -22.35
N LEU A 413 -9.42 -14.79 -21.72
CA LEU A 413 -9.90 -13.66 -20.91
C LEU A 413 -8.97 -13.33 -19.75
N GLY A 414 -8.39 -14.34 -19.09
CA GLY A 414 -7.40 -14.14 -18.03
C GLY A 414 -6.16 -13.39 -18.52
N TYR A 415 -5.67 -13.73 -19.70
CA TYR A 415 -4.56 -13.02 -20.34
C TYR A 415 -4.94 -11.58 -20.70
N LEU A 416 -6.12 -11.40 -21.33
CA LEU A 416 -6.60 -10.07 -21.72
C LEU A 416 -6.85 -9.17 -20.52
N GLU A 417 -7.34 -9.71 -19.41
CA GLU A 417 -7.58 -9.00 -18.15
C GLU A 417 -6.26 -8.62 -17.47
N THR A 418 -5.32 -9.57 -17.35
CA THR A 418 -3.99 -9.33 -16.77
C THR A 418 -3.22 -8.25 -17.52
N ASN A 419 -3.36 -8.18 -18.86
CA ASN A 419 -2.74 -7.15 -19.68
C ASN A 419 -3.56 -5.84 -19.73
N GLY A 420 -4.70 -5.77 -19.05
CA GLY A 420 -5.55 -4.58 -18.95
C GLY A 420 -6.29 -4.24 -20.26
N TYR A 421 -6.45 -5.20 -21.17
CA TYR A 421 -7.22 -4.97 -22.40
C TYR A 421 -8.72 -5.07 -22.15
N VAL A 422 -9.13 -5.96 -21.26
CA VAL A 422 -10.53 -6.12 -20.86
C VAL A 422 -10.70 -5.95 -19.36
N ARG A 423 -11.91 -5.65 -18.94
CA ARG A 423 -12.31 -5.59 -17.53
C ARG A 423 -13.55 -6.45 -17.32
N LYS A 424 -13.50 -7.29 -16.29
CA LYS A 424 -14.63 -8.09 -15.82
C LYS A 424 -15.62 -7.22 -15.05
N SER A 425 -16.93 -7.46 -15.24
CA SER A 425 -18.02 -6.87 -14.47
C SER A 425 -18.96 -7.98 -13.98
N ALA A 426 -19.29 -7.97 -12.72
CA ALA A 426 -20.14 -8.97 -12.07
C ALA A 426 -20.84 -8.37 -10.86
N LEU A 427 -21.68 -9.17 -10.15
CA LEU A 427 -22.35 -8.73 -8.93
C LEU A 427 -21.33 -8.45 -7.82
N THR A 428 -21.50 -7.31 -7.13
CA THR A 428 -20.59 -6.83 -6.07
C THR A 428 -21.35 -6.32 -4.85
N PRO A 429 -20.68 -6.13 -3.69
CA PRO A 429 -21.24 -5.41 -2.55
C PRO A 429 -21.79 -4.03 -2.90
N THR A 430 -21.18 -3.31 -3.84
CA THR A 430 -21.68 -2.01 -4.33
C THR A 430 -23.08 -2.16 -4.95
N ASP A 431 -23.35 -3.20 -5.74
CA ASP A 431 -24.68 -3.45 -6.30
C ASP A 431 -25.70 -3.77 -5.20
N ILE A 432 -25.30 -4.54 -4.16
CA ILE A 432 -26.15 -4.82 -3.00
C ILE A 432 -26.52 -3.54 -2.26
N MET A 433 -25.54 -2.63 -2.05
CA MET A 433 -25.77 -1.31 -1.42
C MET A 433 -26.72 -0.44 -2.25
N HIS A 434 -26.67 -0.53 -3.59
CA HIS A 434 -27.61 0.17 -4.47
C HIS A 434 -29.06 -0.31 -4.27
N VAL A 435 -29.26 -1.63 -4.18
CA VAL A 435 -30.59 -2.22 -3.95
C VAL A 435 -31.15 -1.78 -2.59
N ARG A 436 -30.33 -1.79 -1.56
CA ARG A 436 -30.73 -1.36 -0.20
C ARG A 436 -30.90 0.16 -0.07
N GLY A 437 -30.36 0.94 -0.99
CA GLY A 437 -30.40 2.40 -0.95
C GLY A 437 -29.33 3.05 -0.06
N ASP A 438 -28.36 2.26 0.43
CA ASP A 438 -27.26 2.76 1.26
C ASP A 438 -26.21 3.50 0.44
N PHE A 439 -26.16 3.25 -0.86
CA PHE A 439 -25.27 3.93 -1.80
C PHE A 439 -25.95 4.08 -3.17
N ILE A 440 -25.96 5.28 -3.73
CA ILE A 440 -26.67 5.56 -5.00
C ILE A 440 -25.68 6.22 -5.96
N SER A 441 -25.16 5.44 -6.92
CA SER A 441 -24.20 5.96 -7.93
C SER A 441 -24.31 5.29 -9.30
N GLY A 442 -25.10 4.23 -9.46
CA GLY A 442 -25.26 3.47 -10.69
C GLY A 442 -26.71 3.23 -11.08
N ASP A 443 -26.97 2.33 -12.02
CA ASP A 443 -28.33 1.94 -12.44
C ASP A 443 -28.92 0.95 -11.43
N ARG A 444 -29.79 1.45 -10.57
CA ARG A 444 -30.44 0.67 -9.52
C ARG A 444 -31.28 -0.50 -10.07
N ALA A 445 -31.97 -0.30 -11.20
CA ALA A 445 -32.80 -1.35 -11.78
C ALA A 445 -31.96 -2.56 -12.23
N THR A 446 -30.76 -2.32 -12.75
CA THR A 446 -29.80 -3.38 -13.05
C THR A 446 -29.36 -4.14 -11.80
N ALA A 447 -29.03 -3.43 -10.70
CA ALA A 447 -28.66 -4.07 -9.44
C ALA A 447 -29.80 -4.93 -8.88
N GLU A 448 -31.04 -4.41 -8.87
CA GLU A 448 -32.23 -5.15 -8.41
C GLU A 448 -32.47 -6.42 -9.25
N LYS A 449 -32.29 -6.35 -10.57
CA LYS A 449 -32.44 -7.48 -11.47
C LYS A 449 -31.36 -8.54 -11.22
N ALA A 450 -30.09 -8.11 -11.04
CA ALA A 450 -28.98 -9.00 -10.73
C ALA A 450 -29.19 -9.69 -9.36
N VAL A 451 -29.59 -8.93 -8.35
CA VAL A 451 -29.88 -9.47 -7.01
C VAL A 451 -30.98 -10.55 -7.07
N ARG A 452 -32.08 -10.29 -7.79
CA ARG A 452 -33.15 -11.28 -7.97
C ARG A 452 -32.63 -12.55 -8.62
N PHE A 453 -31.80 -12.40 -9.65
CA PHE A 453 -31.20 -13.53 -10.35
C PHE A 453 -30.34 -14.42 -9.45
N TYR A 454 -29.55 -13.83 -8.56
CA TYR A 454 -28.74 -14.57 -7.59
C TYR A 454 -29.60 -15.16 -6.46
N ALA A 455 -30.58 -14.40 -5.98
CA ALA A 455 -31.52 -14.83 -4.92
C ALA A 455 -32.34 -16.06 -5.32
N ASP A 456 -32.89 -16.10 -6.56
CA ASP A 456 -33.62 -17.25 -7.11
C ASP A 456 -32.78 -18.54 -7.03
N ARG A 457 -31.50 -18.46 -7.39
CA ARG A 457 -30.58 -19.61 -7.35
C ARG A 457 -30.19 -20.03 -5.95
N CYS A 458 -30.32 -19.14 -4.99
CA CYS A 458 -30.11 -19.45 -3.57
C CYS A 458 -31.40 -19.90 -2.87
N GLY A 459 -32.53 -19.95 -3.60
CA GLY A 459 -33.82 -20.30 -3.05
C GLY A 459 -34.36 -19.31 -2.03
N CYS A 460 -34.04 -18.03 -2.17
CA CYS A 460 -34.50 -16.97 -1.26
C CYS A 460 -34.97 -15.72 -2.06
N ASP A 461 -35.64 -14.82 -1.38
CA ASP A 461 -36.00 -13.53 -1.97
C ASP A 461 -34.81 -12.54 -1.97
N GLY A 462 -34.92 -11.45 -2.75
CA GLY A 462 -33.87 -10.47 -2.91
C GLY A 462 -33.47 -9.74 -1.62
N GLU A 463 -34.41 -9.51 -0.70
CA GLU A 463 -34.13 -8.87 0.59
C GLU A 463 -33.30 -9.78 1.50
N SER A 464 -33.69 -11.04 1.60
CA SER A 464 -32.98 -12.10 2.33
C SER A 464 -31.57 -12.29 1.75
N PHE A 465 -31.43 -12.27 0.42
CA PHE A 465 -30.13 -12.35 -0.24
C PHE A 465 -29.23 -11.15 0.14
N CYS A 466 -29.74 -9.93 0.05
CA CYS A 466 -28.99 -8.73 0.45
C CYS A 466 -28.57 -8.78 1.93
N ALA A 467 -29.47 -9.23 2.82
CA ALA A 467 -29.18 -9.40 4.23
C ALA A 467 -28.06 -10.42 4.47
N MET A 468 -28.09 -11.55 3.76
CA MET A 468 -27.07 -12.59 3.81
C MET A 468 -25.70 -12.08 3.37
N ILE A 469 -25.62 -11.32 2.27
CA ILE A 469 -24.35 -10.74 1.81
C ILE A 469 -23.78 -9.75 2.86
N TYR A 470 -24.62 -8.89 3.44
CA TYR A 470 -24.21 -7.97 4.49
C TYR A 470 -23.65 -8.69 5.72
N GLU A 471 -24.28 -9.79 6.09
CA GLU A 471 -23.82 -10.64 7.18
C GLU A 471 -22.45 -11.28 6.87
N MET A 472 -22.27 -11.80 5.66
CA MET A 472 -20.99 -12.36 5.21
C MET A 472 -19.86 -11.31 5.23
N ILE A 473 -20.15 -10.06 4.83
CA ILE A 473 -19.19 -8.95 4.92
C ILE A 473 -18.83 -8.69 6.39
N ALA A 474 -19.82 -8.52 7.26
CA ALA A 474 -19.60 -8.23 8.68
C ALA A 474 -18.80 -9.34 9.37
N GLN A 475 -19.12 -10.62 9.08
CA GLN A 475 -18.37 -11.77 9.61
C GLN A 475 -16.91 -11.77 9.16
N LYS A 476 -16.63 -11.48 7.88
CA LYS A 476 -15.25 -11.45 7.36
C LYS A 476 -14.46 -10.30 8.00
N LEU A 477 -15.06 -9.12 8.15
CA LEU A 477 -14.43 -7.99 8.84
C LEU A 477 -14.19 -8.27 10.32
N TYR A 478 -15.16 -8.90 11.01
CA TYR A 478 -15.00 -9.34 12.39
C TYR A 478 -13.82 -10.28 12.56
N LYS A 479 -13.74 -11.34 11.75
CA LYS A 479 -12.63 -12.30 11.79
C LYS A 479 -11.29 -11.61 11.55
N LEU A 480 -11.23 -10.67 10.60
CA LEU A 480 -10.03 -9.90 10.31
C LEU A 480 -9.60 -9.03 11.50
N ALA A 481 -10.55 -8.37 12.17
CA ALA A 481 -10.29 -7.54 13.35
C ALA A 481 -9.77 -8.36 14.54
N VAL A 482 -10.43 -9.50 14.85
CA VAL A 482 -10.00 -10.39 15.93
C VAL A 482 -8.62 -10.98 15.61
N LYS A 483 -8.39 -11.44 14.38
CA LYS A 483 -7.10 -11.99 13.94
C LYS A 483 -6.00 -10.94 14.09
N LYS A 484 -6.27 -9.67 13.76
CA LYS A 484 -5.33 -8.56 13.96
C LYS A 484 -4.93 -8.38 15.43
N LEU A 485 -5.88 -8.47 16.36
CA LEU A 485 -5.59 -8.39 17.79
C LEU A 485 -4.80 -9.61 18.27
N ILE A 486 -5.11 -10.83 17.78
CA ILE A 486 -4.34 -12.03 18.08
C ILE A 486 -2.89 -11.89 17.60
N THR A 487 -2.66 -11.36 16.40
CA THR A 487 -1.30 -11.13 15.89
C THR A 487 -0.55 -10.05 16.67
N ALA A 488 -1.25 -9.14 17.31
CA ALA A 488 -0.66 -8.09 18.13
C ALA A 488 -0.23 -8.58 19.53
N GLU A 489 -0.82 -9.66 20.00
CA GLU A 489 -0.50 -10.27 21.29
C GLU A 489 0.74 -11.20 21.15
N PRO A 490 1.89 -10.87 21.78
CA PRO A 490 3.12 -11.64 21.59
C PRO A 490 3.00 -13.12 21.92
N SER A 491 2.20 -13.46 22.92
CA SER A 491 1.98 -14.85 23.37
C SER A 491 1.17 -15.68 22.36
N LEU A 492 0.39 -15.04 21.49
CA LEU A 492 -0.49 -15.69 20.52
C LEU A 492 0.01 -15.56 19.07
N PHE A 493 1.02 -14.73 18.83
CA PHE A 493 1.52 -14.44 17.48
C PHE A 493 1.84 -15.70 16.67
N ALA A 494 2.48 -16.68 17.29
CA ALA A 494 2.91 -17.92 16.61
C ALA A 494 1.74 -18.79 16.11
N ILE A 495 0.54 -18.65 16.68
CA ILE A 495 -0.65 -19.44 16.33
C ILE A 495 -1.68 -18.64 15.54
N ALA A 496 -1.46 -17.35 15.32
CA ALA A 496 -2.43 -16.45 14.70
C ALA A 496 -2.92 -16.93 13.31
N ASP A 497 -2.05 -17.57 12.54
CA ASP A 497 -2.33 -18.09 11.19
C ASP A 497 -2.64 -19.61 11.19
N SER A 498 -2.92 -20.20 12.35
CA SER A 498 -3.27 -21.62 12.45
C SER A 498 -4.72 -21.90 12.02
N ALA A 499 -4.95 -23.11 11.49
CA ALA A 499 -6.29 -23.56 11.13
C ALA A 499 -7.22 -23.67 12.35
N GLU A 500 -6.68 -23.86 13.54
CA GLU A 500 -7.43 -23.90 14.81
C GLU A 500 -8.01 -22.54 15.13
N ILE A 501 -7.24 -21.46 14.98
CA ILE A 501 -7.74 -20.09 15.17
C ILE A 501 -8.83 -19.78 14.14
N ASP A 502 -8.63 -20.14 12.87
CA ASP A 502 -9.65 -19.92 11.84
C ASP A 502 -10.96 -20.64 12.17
N ARG A 503 -10.90 -21.88 12.67
CA ARG A 503 -12.10 -22.64 13.14
C ARG A 503 -12.77 -21.98 14.35
N LEU A 504 -11.99 -21.46 15.32
CA LEU A 504 -12.54 -20.75 16.46
C LEU A 504 -13.22 -19.43 16.04
N LEU A 505 -12.65 -18.72 15.09
CA LEU A 505 -13.25 -17.52 14.51
C LEU A 505 -14.53 -17.84 13.76
N ASP A 506 -14.56 -18.91 12.96
CA ASP A 506 -15.78 -19.40 12.29
C ASP A 506 -16.86 -19.78 13.31
N PHE A 507 -16.46 -20.47 14.36
CA PHE A 507 -17.37 -20.87 15.42
C PHE A 507 -17.93 -19.67 16.19
N SER A 508 -17.10 -18.67 16.50
CA SER A 508 -17.53 -17.46 17.23
C SER A 508 -18.44 -16.56 16.39
N ALA A 509 -18.25 -16.55 15.06
CA ALA A 509 -19.10 -15.81 14.13
C ALA A 509 -20.45 -16.51 13.87
N GLY A 510 -20.58 -17.79 14.20
CA GLY A 510 -21.80 -18.57 14.05
C GLY A 510 -22.84 -18.23 15.12
N LYS A 511 -24.08 -17.92 14.71
CA LYS A 511 -25.18 -17.52 15.63
C LYS A 511 -25.95 -18.71 16.24
N SER A 512 -25.68 -19.95 15.83
CA SER A 512 -26.54 -21.11 16.13
C SER A 512 -25.83 -22.26 16.86
N ASN A 513 -24.89 -21.96 17.74
CA ASN A 513 -24.17 -22.97 18.52
C ASN A 513 -25.03 -23.46 19.72
N ARG A 514 -25.37 -24.74 19.76
CA ARG A 514 -26.29 -25.31 20.75
C ARG A 514 -25.67 -25.46 22.14
N TYR A 515 -24.41 -25.89 22.21
CA TYR A 515 -23.80 -26.31 23.48
C TYR A 515 -22.78 -25.31 24.04
N LEU A 516 -22.16 -24.50 23.19
CA LEU A 516 -21.10 -23.58 23.59
C LEU A 516 -21.19 -22.28 22.78
N HIS A 517 -21.09 -21.16 23.47
CA HIS A 517 -20.98 -19.84 22.85
C HIS A 517 -19.56 -19.34 23.07
N LEU A 518 -18.87 -19.05 21.99
CA LEU A 518 -17.57 -18.38 22.03
C LEU A 518 -17.74 -16.95 21.54
N LYS A 519 -17.27 -16.01 22.34
CA LYS A 519 -17.25 -14.59 21.98
C LYS A 519 -15.87 -14.04 22.32
N PHE A 520 -15.22 -13.40 21.35
CA PHE A 520 -14.03 -12.62 21.62
C PHE A 520 -14.47 -11.25 22.13
N ASN A 521 -13.72 -10.69 23.05
CA ASN A 521 -13.95 -9.36 23.62
C ASN A 521 -12.62 -8.60 23.67
N SER A 522 -12.66 -7.26 23.67
CA SER A 522 -11.49 -6.41 23.71
C SER A 522 -11.85 -5.05 24.35
N ASP A 523 -10.88 -4.44 25.00
CA ASP A 523 -10.99 -3.06 25.48
C ASP A 523 -10.78 -2.01 24.38
N PHE A 524 -10.47 -2.46 23.15
CA PHE A 524 -10.28 -1.60 21.99
C PHE A 524 -11.61 -1.30 21.32
N SER A 525 -11.89 -0.02 21.08
CA SER A 525 -13.05 0.39 20.29
C SER A 525 -12.86 0.09 18.81
N LEU A 526 -13.94 -0.21 18.08
CA LEU A 526 -13.89 -0.29 16.61
C LEU A 526 -14.08 1.10 16.00
N VAL A 527 -13.22 1.45 15.06
CA VAL A 527 -13.32 2.72 14.32
C VAL A 527 -13.39 2.43 12.83
N GLY A 528 -14.40 2.98 12.15
CA GLY A 528 -14.60 2.79 10.72
C GLY A 528 -14.19 3.98 9.88
N ILE A 529 -13.42 3.74 8.82
CA ILE A 529 -13.06 4.70 7.76
C ILE A 529 -13.52 4.12 6.41
N GLY A 530 -13.71 4.99 5.43
CA GLY A 530 -14.21 4.62 4.11
C GLY A 530 -15.72 4.77 3.97
N ALA A 531 -16.21 4.83 2.73
CA ALA A 531 -17.62 5.10 2.44
C ALA A 531 -18.60 4.07 3.04
N PRO A 532 -18.33 2.74 3.03
CA PRO A 532 -19.23 1.74 3.60
C PRO A 532 -19.12 1.58 5.12
N ALA A 533 -18.22 2.28 5.81
CA ALA A 533 -17.95 2.08 7.23
C ALA A 533 -19.20 2.24 8.10
N GLY A 534 -20.05 3.24 7.82
CA GLY A 534 -21.30 3.46 8.55
C GLY A 534 -22.29 2.31 8.47
N ILE A 535 -22.19 1.47 7.42
CA ILE A 535 -23.09 0.32 7.20
C ILE A 535 -22.58 -0.91 7.98
N PHE A 536 -21.28 -1.17 7.91
CA PHE A 536 -20.72 -2.45 8.35
C PHE A 536 -20.11 -2.42 9.76
N ILE A 537 -19.51 -1.30 10.20
CA ILE A 537 -18.84 -1.25 11.51
C ILE A 537 -19.79 -1.52 12.68
N PRO A 538 -21.03 -0.96 12.73
CA PRO A 538 -21.97 -1.31 13.79
C PRO A 538 -22.28 -2.82 13.83
N ARG A 539 -22.41 -3.48 12.68
CA ARG A 539 -22.65 -4.92 12.58
C ARG A 539 -21.46 -5.75 13.06
N VAL A 540 -20.23 -5.30 12.78
CA VAL A 540 -19.00 -5.93 13.30
C VAL A 540 -18.93 -5.80 14.82
N ALA A 541 -19.32 -4.65 15.35
CA ALA A 541 -19.33 -4.40 16.79
C ALA A 541 -20.30 -5.34 17.54
N ASP A 542 -21.46 -5.69 16.93
CA ASP A 542 -22.40 -6.65 17.49
C ASP A 542 -21.78 -8.04 17.71
N TYR A 543 -20.88 -8.48 16.81
CA TYR A 543 -20.14 -9.73 16.98
C TYR A 543 -19.10 -9.65 18.10
N PHE A 544 -18.46 -8.49 18.24
CA PHE A 544 -17.31 -8.31 19.11
C PHE A 544 -17.63 -7.78 20.50
N ASP A 545 -18.85 -7.27 20.69
CA ASP A 545 -19.32 -6.65 21.96
C ASP A 545 -18.43 -5.49 22.41
N VAL A 546 -18.04 -4.65 21.48
CA VAL A 546 -17.22 -3.46 21.73
C VAL A 546 -17.93 -2.20 21.26
N SER A 547 -17.50 -1.06 21.77
CA SER A 547 -17.97 0.22 21.27
C SER A 547 -17.50 0.43 19.82
N CYS A 548 -18.34 1.08 19.00
CA CYS A 548 -17.96 1.44 17.65
C CYS A 548 -18.16 2.93 17.38
N LEU A 549 -17.26 3.48 16.57
CA LEU A 549 -17.24 4.87 16.18
C LEU A 549 -17.02 4.98 14.66
N VAL A 550 -17.87 5.74 14.01
CA VAL A 550 -17.65 6.14 12.61
C VAL A 550 -17.65 7.67 12.61
N PRO A 551 -16.48 8.30 12.40
CA PRO A 551 -16.38 9.74 12.48
C PRO A 551 -17.16 10.43 11.35
N PRO A 552 -17.67 11.65 11.55
CA PRO A 552 -18.13 12.48 10.44
C PRO A 552 -17.03 12.59 9.38
N ASN A 553 -17.42 12.54 8.10
CA ASN A 553 -16.48 12.53 6.97
C ASN A 553 -15.54 11.32 6.88
N ALA A 554 -15.89 10.19 7.50
CA ALA A 554 -15.15 8.93 7.37
C ALA A 554 -14.85 8.54 5.90
N GLN A 555 -15.73 8.92 4.96
CA GLN A 555 -15.61 8.65 3.53
C GLN A 555 -14.42 9.35 2.84
N VAL A 556 -13.84 10.37 3.45
CA VAL A 556 -12.64 11.10 2.99
C VAL A 556 -11.53 11.10 4.06
N GLY A 557 -11.60 10.17 5.01
CA GLY A 557 -10.64 10.06 6.12
C GLY A 557 -9.20 9.99 5.65
N ASN A 558 -8.94 9.27 4.55
CA ASN A 558 -7.61 9.15 3.94
C ASN A 558 -7.04 10.52 3.52
N ALA A 559 -7.83 11.35 2.86
CA ALA A 559 -7.41 12.68 2.45
C ALA A 559 -7.21 13.62 3.66
N VAL A 560 -8.02 13.44 4.73
CA VAL A 560 -7.82 14.16 6.01
C VAL A 560 -6.51 13.73 6.66
N GLY A 561 -6.22 12.43 6.73
CA GLY A 561 -4.96 11.93 7.29
C GLY A 561 -3.74 12.37 6.49
N ALA A 562 -3.86 12.49 5.19
CA ALA A 562 -2.77 12.98 4.34
C ALA A 562 -2.35 14.41 4.70
N ILE A 563 -3.29 15.30 5.09
CA ILE A 563 -3.01 16.71 5.39
C ILE A 563 -2.64 16.97 6.86
N LEU A 564 -2.84 16.02 7.75
CA LEU A 564 -2.59 16.17 9.18
C LEU A 564 -1.35 15.42 9.68
N GLY A 565 -0.55 14.89 8.76
CA GLY A 565 0.71 14.23 9.06
C GLY A 565 1.80 15.17 9.60
N GLU A 566 2.88 14.57 10.10
CA GLU A 566 4.07 15.30 10.55
C GLU A 566 5.32 14.83 9.82
N ILE A 567 6.28 15.73 9.63
CA ILE A 567 7.63 15.34 9.26
C ILE A 567 8.35 14.89 10.52
N LEU A 568 8.84 13.67 10.49
CA LEU A 568 9.57 13.04 11.59
C LEU A 568 10.90 12.51 11.09
N ALA A 569 11.97 12.78 11.83
CA ALA A 569 13.27 12.15 11.65
C ALA A 569 13.75 11.56 12.98
N LYS A 570 14.50 10.46 12.91
CA LYS A 570 15.17 9.83 14.06
C LYS A 570 16.63 9.60 13.73
N CYS A 571 17.49 9.72 14.73
CA CYS A 571 18.91 9.41 14.63
C CYS A 571 19.35 8.73 15.94
N GLU A 572 20.03 7.61 15.82
CA GLU A 572 20.51 6.82 16.94
C GLU A 572 22.02 6.75 16.92
N VAL A 573 22.64 6.99 18.07
CA VAL A 573 24.09 6.97 18.27
C VAL A 573 24.39 6.06 19.45
N GLU A 574 25.28 5.10 19.24
CA GLU A 574 25.69 4.09 20.20
C GLU A 574 27.00 4.46 20.90
N ILE A 575 27.10 4.08 22.18
CA ILE A 575 28.35 4.09 22.93
C ILE A 575 28.73 2.65 23.23
N ARG A 576 29.90 2.22 22.77
CA ARG A 576 30.46 0.88 22.99
C ARG A 576 31.73 0.94 23.82
N GLY A 577 31.93 -0.07 24.65
CA GLY A 577 33.09 -0.21 25.49
C GLY A 577 32.70 -0.53 26.94
N SER A 578 33.16 -1.65 27.50
CA SER A 578 32.95 -2.01 28.92
C SER A 578 33.98 -1.36 29.84
N SER A 579 35.06 -0.82 29.27
CA SER A 579 36.15 -0.07 29.92
C SER A 579 36.77 0.87 28.89
N GLN A 580 37.56 1.86 29.34
CA GLN A 580 38.25 2.80 28.44
C GLN A 580 39.08 2.08 27.36
N PRO A 581 39.11 2.54 26.12
CA PRO A 581 38.38 3.71 25.60
C PRO A 581 36.93 3.39 25.19
N TYR A 582 36.05 4.41 25.22
CA TYR A 582 34.67 4.33 24.76
C TYR A 582 34.57 4.76 23.29
N GLU A 583 33.98 3.95 22.46
CA GLU A 583 33.73 4.26 21.06
C GLU A 583 32.32 4.78 20.86
N VAL A 584 32.20 5.95 20.23
CA VAL A 584 30.93 6.56 19.84
C VAL A 584 30.76 6.37 18.34
N SER A 585 29.64 5.75 17.93
CA SER A 585 29.34 5.49 16.51
C SER A 585 27.84 5.66 16.21
N CYS A 586 27.51 6.01 14.97
CA CYS A 586 26.13 5.89 14.50
C CYS A 586 25.73 4.40 14.47
N VAL A 587 24.43 4.11 14.61
CA VAL A 587 23.91 2.73 14.43
C VAL A 587 24.23 2.20 13.02
N SER A 588 24.35 3.09 12.02
CA SER A 588 24.86 2.79 10.67
C SER A 588 26.33 2.33 10.64
N GLY A 589 27.04 2.39 11.76
CA GLY A 589 28.42 1.95 11.89
C GLY A 589 29.48 2.99 11.62
N GLU A 590 29.09 4.20 11.20
CA GLU A 590 30.04 5.30 11.05
C GLU A 590 30.61 5.68 12.43
N LYS A 591 31.91 5.53 12.58
CA LYS A 591 32.64 5.90 13.79
C LYS A 591 32.72 7.42 13.90
N ILE A 592 32.30 7.95 15.04
CA ILE A 592 32.27 9.40 15.30
C ILE A 592 33.53 9.81 16.07
N GLU A 593 33.75 9.19 17.22
CA GLU A 593 34.87 9.57 18.10
C GLU A 593 35.21 8.45 19.09
N VAL A 594 36.41 8.47 19.63
CA VAL A 594 36.85 7.61 20.72
C VAL A 594 37.14 8.47 21.94
N CYS A 595 36.45 8.22 23.04
CA CYS A 595 36.53 9.01 24.26
C CYS A 595 37.23 8.22 25.38
N THR A 596 37.92 8.94 26.26
CA THR A 596 38.59 8.35 27.44
C THR A 596 37.67 8.23 28.63
N THR A 597 36.62 9.01 28.71
CA THR A 597 35.61 8.96 29.79
C THR A 597 34.22 8.67 29.25
N LEU A 598 33.37 8.03 30.05
CA LEU A 598 31.97 7.80 29.67
C LEU A 598 31.19 9.12 29.55
N THR A 599 31.49 10.10 30.41
CA THR A 599 30.85 11.42 30.38
C THR A 599 31.12 12.15 29.07
N ASP A 600 32.37 12.11 28.57
CA ASP A 600 32.71 12.71 27.28
C ASP A 600 32.03 11.96 26.14
N ALA A 601 32.00 10.63 26.20
CA ALA A 601 31.33 9.81 25.19
C ALA A 601 29.81 10.14 25.12
N GLU A 602 29.15 10.33 26.28
CA GLU A 602 27.75 10.71 26.34
C GLU A 602 27.49 12.11 25.76
N ALA A 603 28.38 13.05 26.05
CA ALA A 603 28.30 14.40 25.48
C ALA A 603 28.46 14.40 23.96
N VAL A 604 29.45 13.65 23.46
CA VAL A 604 29.69 13.46 22.01
C VAL A 604 28.50 12.76 21.35
N ALA A 605 27.97 11.68 21.93
CA ALA A 605 26.84 10.94 21.39
C ALA A 605 25.58 11.77 21.31
N SER A 606 25.25 12.52 22.39
CA SER A 606 24.09 13.43 22.40
C SER A 606 24.19 14.51 21.34
N LYS A 607 25.36 15.14 21.20
CA LYS A 607 25.61 16.18 20.17
C LYS A 607 25.54 15.61 18.75
N ALA A 608 26.09 14.41 18.54
CA ALA A 608 26.08 13.73 17.25
C ALA A 608 24.65 13.31 16.85
N ALA A 609 23.90 12.73 17.78
CA ALA A 609 22.50 12.35 17.55
C ALA A 609 21.66 13.57 17.17
N ARG A 610 21.81 14.69 17.89
CA ARG A 610 21.11 15.94 17.58
C ARG A 610 21.49 16.49 16.21
N LYS A 611 22.76 16.46 15.84
CA LYS A 611 23.24 16.92 14.52
C LYS A 611 22.72 16.01 13.40
N GLY A 612 22.77 14.71 13.61
CA GLY A 612 22.31 13.69 12.64
C GLY A 612 20.81 13.80 12.36
N VAL A 613 20.00 13.93 13.42
CA VAL A 613 18.54 14.05 13.27
C VAL A 613 18.14 15.32 12.55
N LEU A 614 18.80 16.46 12.83
CA LEU A 614 18.53 17.72 12.13
C LEU A 614 18.88 17.62 10.65
N LYS A 615 20.02 17.02 10.31
CA LYS A 615 20.42 16.79 8.91
C LYS A 615 19.37 15.98 8.14
N GLU A 616 18.88 14.89 8.73
CA GLU A 616 17.87 14.05 8.10
C GLU A 616 16.50 14.76 8.05
N PHE A 617 16.12 15.49 9.11
CA PHE A 617 14.87 16.24 9.17
C PHE A 617 14.78 17.29 8.05
N TYR A 618 15.82 18.09 7.85
CA TYR A 618 15.85 19.08 6.77
C TYR A 618 15.88 18.44 5.38
N LYS A 619 16.53 17.29 5.21
CA LYS A 619 16.46 16.53 3.96
C LYS A 619 15.05 16.08 3.61
N ARG A 620 14.22 15.75 4.63
CA ARG A 620 12.81 15.40 4.46
C ARG A 620 11.91 16.60 4.18
N GLY A 621 12.48 17.81 4.16
CA GLY A 621 11.77 19.07 3.89
C GLY A 621 11.18 19.71 5.14
N GLY A 622 11.55 19.26 6.34
CA GLY A 622 11.08 19.84 7.59
C GLY A 622 11.66 21.23 7.85
N VAL A 623 10.87 22.05 8.56
CA VAL A 623 11.27 23.38 9.05
C VAL A 623 10.87 23.50 10.53
N HIS A 624 11.55 24.34 11.29
CA HIS A 624 11.24 24.61 12.72
C HIS A 624 11.07 23.35 13.59
N PRO A 625 12.09 22.45 13.67
CA PRO A 625 11.97 21.19 14.38
C PRO A 625 11.84 21.34 15.89
N VAL A 626 10.92 20.59 16.49
CA VAL A 626 10.99 20.26 17.91
C VAL A 626 11.92 19.06 18.06
N VAL A 627 13.06 19.23 18.76
CA VAL A 627 14.08 18.18 18.91
C VAL A 627 14.16 17.69 20.33
N THR A 628 13.98 16.38 20.51
CA THR A 628 14.21 15.67 21.77
C THR A 628 15.40 14.72 21.62
N VAL A 629 16.18 14.54 22.69
CA VAL A 629 17.27 13.56 22.76
C VAL A 629 17.10 12.75 24.03
N GLU A 630 16.94 11.45 23.90
CA GLU A 630 16.74 10.52 25.00
C GLU A 630 17.89 9.55 25.08
N LYS A 631 18.38 9.27 26.29
CA LYS A 631 19.36 8.23 26.57
C LYS A 631 18.61 6.95 26.96
N LYS A 632 18.85 5.87 26.25
CA LYS A 632 18.39 4.53 26.61
C LYS A 632 19.56 3.74 27.17
N ASN A 633 19.48 3.39 28.44
CA ASN A 633 20.40 2.42 29.03
C ASN A 633 19.93 1.03 28.62
N LEU A 634 20.79 0.26 28.01
CA LEU A 634 20.46 -1.11 27.66
C LEU A 634 20.78 -1.98 28.88
N GLU A 635 19.79 -2.68 29.40
CA GLU A 635 20.03 -3.79 30.32
C GLU A 635 20.92 -4.81 29.60
N ALA A 636 21.92 -5.32 30.28
CA ALA A 636 22.94 -6.20 29.72
C ALA A 636 22.29 -7.39 28.99
N ILE A 637 22.26 -7.32 27.66
CA ILE A 637 21.85 -8.46 26.82
C ILE A 637 23.02 -9.46 26.90
N PRO A 638 22.79 -10.70 27.38
CA PRO A 638 23.82 -11.72 27.35
C PRO A 638 24.34 -11.85 25.92
N PHE A 639 25.66 -11.76 25.73
CA PHE A 639 26.40 -11.80 24.47
C PHE A 639 26.63 -10.46 23.71
N VAL A 640 26.13 -9.30 24.16
CA VAL A 640 26.52 -7.99 23.63
C VAL A 640 27.19 -7.16 24.71
N SER A 641 28.34 -7.65 25.20
CA SER A 641 29.03 -7.12 26.37
C SER A 641 29.70 -5.74 26.20
N SER A 642 29.62 -5.12 25.06
CA SER A 642 30.30 -3.83 24.79
C SER A 642 29.36 -2.62 24.56
N LEU A 643 28.05 -2.81 24.40
CA LEU A 643 27.11 -1.72 24.19
C LEU A 643 26.63 -1.17 25.54
N GLN A 644 26.91 0.10 25.83
CA GLN A 644 26.56 0.73 27.11
C GLN A 644 25.28 1.52 27.08
N SER A 645 25.08 2.34 26.07
CA SER A 645 23.88 3.18 25.93
C SER A 645 23.68 3.59 24.49
N VAL A 646 22.41 3.92 24.17
CA VAL A 646 22.00 4.48 22.87
C VAL A 646 21.36 5.84 23.12
N PHE A 647 21.81 6.84 22.39
CA PHE A 647 21.19 8.16 22.34
C PHE A 647 20.27 8.24 21.13
N CYS A 648 18.96 8.35 21.39
CA CYS A 648 17.94 8.49 20.37
C CYS A 648 17.53 9.96 20.28
N ALA A 649 17.83 10.60 19.15
CA ALA A 649 17.33 11.94 18.84
C ALA A 649 16.12 11.85 17.92
N THR A 650 15.07 12.59 18.23
CA THR A 650 13.87 12.73 17.39
C THR A 650 13.66 14.20 17.06
N ALA A 651 13.42 14.50 15.78
CA ALA A 651 13.02 15.83 15.31
C ALA A 651 11.67 15.72 14.60
N ARG A 652 10.71 16.58 14.95
CA ARG A 652 9.36 16.57 14.39
C ARG A 652 8.81 17.97 14.17
N CYS A 653 7.91 18.10 13.19
CA CYS A 653 7.13 19.29 12.91
C CYS A 653 5.83 18.87 12.20
N SER A 654 4.69 19.43 12.60
CA SER A 654 3.45 19.29 11.82
C SER A 654 3.62 19.97 10.46
N ILE A 655 3.09 19.38 9.38
CA ILE A 655 3.15 20.01 8.05
C ILE A 655 2.32 21.30 7.99
N LEU A 656 1.31 21.46 8.85
CA LEU A 656 0.55 22.71 8.94
C LEU A 656 1.37 23.84 9.58
N ASP A 657 2.28 23.52 10.51
CA ASP A 657 3.19 24.49 11.13
C ASP A 657 4.35 24.92 10.22
N MET A 658 4.54 24.23 9.07
CA MET A 658 5.57 24.59 8.09
C MET A 658 5.22 25.86 7.29
N ILE A 659 3.96 26.23 7.26
CA ILE A 659 3.41 27.31 6.44
C ILE A 659 2.79 28.44 7.28
N SER A 660 2.75 28.29 8.61
CA SER A 660 2.48 29.37 9.57
C SER A 660 3.76 30.16 9.82
#